data_c856c8eca98d2bc772e5d60040f8ea9c
#
_entry.id   c856c8eca98d2bc772e5d60040f8ea9c
#
_cell.length_a   1.000
_cell.length_b   1.000
_cell.length_c   1.000
_cell.angle_alpha   90.00
_cell.angle_beta   90.00
_cell.angle_gamma   90.00
#
_symmetry.space_group_name_H-M   'P 1'
#
loop_
_entity.id
_entity.type
_entity.pdbx_description
1 polymer ?
#
loop_
_entity_poly.entity_id
_entity_poly.type
_entity_poly.pdbx_seq_one_letter_code
_entity_poly.pdbx_strand_id
1 'polypeptide(L)'
;MSSEAPWTPDDLDNLLASVPTRNRARETDIESRPTQFVLPPPYDPRSGHPPQNTPPARTTNIGVLANRIENFNQETRRRDVLDGTEIDRAGLRDSPAFFLPPEWSSAWSAGAEALRPSGTCGVLIVVSRRGYGVTTFAQHLAARHSTDSVLLDLEADWSHPSVGRLPIEPRHTLLLELKDPETDRFDSGFMHHLASYAGKLRQCGSRLILTVTTELLKGHHPPSGAGIEVVRLTAPPDAQQLVEHRLKAKGHASLVQYVRSTSARNSIRGRDAVEAVRCVETVLQQWSAHQRQRTGPGDSSTPGLIARPVRVEHLASQTAPPDGLQSEIELALADWRADFDVLFGDPGERPVAEKSPLSLSDRCLLLTLAVHRVAPASVIGADAHALEAAVVTESGGPRPVSSPSLGTIFARRGLRPRLAAMSAEVDPQDRVTFDRPGYAEAVIDYAWDNFPPLRDVLLAWLVHLPIRSRAEADPAPRALSALILRHGKAEHLDKVKDLTVDANRASLLVDVTEQVLADEHMSGTAWRLLTKWAKQGKPLRAVVADVCRRVLTSADSTPRARRLAMTRVRNLVQTDDLDIRAQVLDILDGLAGTTDTRPLLVREVDNWLVKDWPPSAGRLALLALMSCTDARLPWLLGANSPFEDTQLRRGLQDLFGNLADSAEAVARTTAWLRARAADPAAADIVAGRVAPSLRGRSRAPAVVELLQALRETVLPDGSRASDLLFERIAPEAASDPSLSNR
;
A
#
# COMPACT_ATOMS: atom_id res chain seq x y z
N MET A 1 31.75 -22.86 -4.54
CA MET A 1 32.30 -22.19 -3.34
C MET A 1 33.80 -22.11 -3.49
N SER A 2 34.29 -20.98 -4.01
CA SER A 2 35.73 -20.73 -4.11
C SER A 2 36.18 -20.21 -2.75
N SER A 3 37.06 -20.96 -2.07
CA SER A 3 37.71 -20.53 -0.84
C SER A 3 38.67 -19.41 -1.21
N GLU A 4 38.33 -18.17 -0.90
CA GLU A 4 39.26 -17.05 -1.00
C GLU A 4 40.42 -17.28 0.00
N ALA A 5 41.65 -17.08 -0.45
CA ALA A 5 42.84 -17.26 0.34
C ALA A 5 42.85 -16.26 1.52
N PRO A 6 43.37 -16.64 2.72
CA PRO A 6 43.51 -15.73 3.85
C PRO A 6 44.52 -14.61 3.53
N TRP A 7 44.37 -13.48 4.22
CA TRP A 7 45.25 -12.32 4.12
C TRP A 7 46.66 -12.66 4.54
N THR A 8 47.63 -12.17 3.77
CA THR A 8 49.03 -12.15 4.24
C THR A 8 49.34 -10.80 4.89
N PRO A 9 50.31 -10.72 5.79
CA PRO A 9 50.75 -9.45 6.40
C PRO A 9 51.10 -8.39 5.35
N ASP A 10 51.76 -8.76 4.27
CA ASP A 10 52.15 -7.88 3.16
C ASP A 10 50.94 -7.29 2.40
N ASP A 11 49.83 -8.00 2.32
CA ASP A 11 48.60 -7.53 1.67
C ASP A 11 47.97 -6.37 2.49
N LEU A 12 48.05 -6.41 3.81
CA LEU A 12 47.55 -5.38 4.71
C LEU A 12 48.45 -4.14 4.74
N ASP A 13 49.77 -4.30 4.77
CA ASP A 13 50.72 -3.18 4.74
C ASP A 13 50.66 -2.40 3.43
N ASN A 14 50.51 -3.07 2.31
CA ASN A 14 50.31 -2.45 1.00
C ASN A 14 48.98 -1.68 0.91
N LEU A 15 47.94 -2.17 1.57
CA LEU A 15 46.63 -1.53 1.59
C LEU A 15 46.60 -0.26 2.47
N LEU A 16 47.23 -0.33 3.65
CA LEU A 16 47.38 0.81 4.56
C LEU A 16 48.26 1.92 3.96
N ALA A 17 49.29 1.55 3.18
CA ALA A 17 50.18 2.50 2.47
C ALA A 17 49.50 3.15 1.26
N SER A 18 48.47 2.54 0.69
CA SER A 18 47.78 3.03 -0.52
C SER A 18 46.62 4.00 -0.27
N VAL A 19 46.28 4.31 0.98
CA VAL A 19 45.16 5.21 1.32
C VAL A 19 45.62 6.69 1.18
N PRO A 20 45.11 7.46 0.24
CA PRO A 20 45.45 8.88 0.12
C PRO A 20 44.91 9.67 1.32
N THR A 21 45.78 10.33 2.06
CA THR A 21 45.42 11.31 3.08
C THR A 21 44.59 12.42 2.45
N ARG A 22 43.30 12.42 2.72
CA ARG A 22 42.34 13.41 2.25
C ARG A 22 42.64 14.75 2.94
N ASN A 23 43.50 15.56 2.32
CA ASN A 23 43.68 16.97 2.67
C ASN A 23 42.37 17.71 2.41
N ARG A 24 41.87 18.41 3.42
CA ARG A 24 40.81 19.42 3.33
C ARG A 24 41.21 20.46 2.30
N ALA A 25 40.66 20.41 1.10
CA ALA A 25 40.76 21.44 0.09
C ALA A 25 39.41 22.14 -0.09
N ARG A 26 39.47 23.41 0.17
CA ARG A 26 38.59 24.54 -0.11
C ARG A 26 37.58 24.35 -1.23
N GLU A 27 36.34 24.75 -0.92
CA GLU A 27 35.36 25.22 -1.88
C GLU A 27 35.96 26.25 -2.83
N THR A 28 35.96 25.96 -4.12
CA THR A 28 36.04 26.94 -5.17
C THR A 28 35.04 26.57 -6.29
N ASP A 29 34.30 27.60 -6.67
CA ASP A 29 33.33 27.68 -7.73
C ASP A 29 33.71 26.91 -9.00
N ILE A 30 32.81 26.08 -9.52
CA ILE A 30 32.88 25.58 -10.89
C ILE A 30 31.63 26.05 -11.63
N GLU A 31 31.86 27.08 -12.48
CA GLU A 31 30.92 27.51 -13.50
C GLU A 31 30.55 26.38 -14.46
N SER A 32 29.25 26.19 -14.62
CA SER A 32 28.64 25.24 -15.55
C SER A 32 28.83 25.69 -17.00
N ARG A 33 29.59 24.92 -17.77
CA ARG A 33 29.57 25.00 -19.26
C ARG A 33 28.60 23.92 -19.78
N PRO A 34 27.68 24.26 -20.69
CA PRO A 34 26.79 23.28 -21.31
C PRO A 34 27.55 22.45 -22.35
N THR A 35 27.53 21.15 -22.19
CA THR A 35 28.04 20.19 -23.18
C THR A 35 27.02 20.07 -24.32
N GLN A 36 27.38 20.56 -25.50
CA GLN A 36 26.63 20.35 -26.73
C GLN A 36 26.70 18.88 -27.13
N PHE A 37 25.58 18.21 -27.15
CA PHE A 37 25.42 16.90 -27.79
C PHE A 37 25.40 17.06 -29.30
N VAL A 38 26.40 16.53 -29.98
CA VAL A 38 26.46 16.41 -31.45
C VAL A 38 25.77 15.06 -31.80
N LEU A 39 24.64 15.14 -32.47
CA LEU A 39 23.96 13.98 -33.04
C LEU A 39 24.76 13.45 -34.25
N PRO A 40 24.91 12.13 -34.41
CA PRO A 40 25.51 11.55 -35.61
C PRO A 40 24.59 11.76 -36.83
N PRO A 41 25.19 11.93 -38.05
CA PRO A 41 24.43 12.20 -39.26
C PRO A 41 23.56 10.98 -39.67
N PRO A 42 22.45 11.24 -40.40
CA PRO A 42 21.52 10.17 -40.81
C PRO A 42 22.20 9.25 -41.85
N TYR A 43 21.89 7.97 -41.70
CA TYR A 43 22.36 6.85 -42.53
C TYR A 43 21.84 6.99 -43.98
N ASP A 44 22.74 7.00 -44.95
CA ASP A 44 22.40 6.98 -46.39
C ASP A 44 22.48 5.55 -46.94
N PRO A 45 21.40 4.96 -47.43
CA PRO A 45 21.36 3.55 -47.87
C PRO A 45 21.90 3.28 -49.28
N ARG A 46 22.61 4.25 -49.93
CA ARG A 46 23.02 4.15 -51.35
C ARG A 46 24.52 3.84 -51.63
N SER A 47 25.38 3.65 -50.63
CA SER A 47 26.77 3.30 -50.84
C SER A 47 26.98 1.80 -50.71
N GLY A 48 26.78 1.06 -51.80
CA GLY A 48 27.13 -0.34 -51.92
C GLY A 48 28.63 -0.54 -52.19
N HIS A 49 29.40 -0.90 -51.16
CA HIS A 49 30.65 -1.62 -51.26
C HIS A 49 30.74 -2.73 -50.20
N PRO A 50 31.08 -3.98 -50.56
CA PRO A 50 31.26 -5.03 -49.60
C PRO A 50 32.58 -4.87 -48.84
N PRO A 51 32.63 -5.05 -47.51
CA PRO A 51 33.86 -5.04 -46.75
C PRO A 51 34.62 -6.32 -46.97
N GLN A 52 35.86 -6.21 -47.44
CA GLN A 52 36.86 -7.27 -47.43
C GLN A 52 37.57 -7.32 -46.08
N ASN A 53 37.82 -8.58 -45.63
CA ASN A 53 38.71 -8.95 -44.54
C ASN A 53 38.19 -8.77 -43.09
N THR A 54 37.48 -9.80 -42.65
CA THR A 54 37.32 -10.10 -41.23
C THR A 54 38.41 -11.08 -40.75
N PRO A 55 39.13 -10.78 -39.65
CA PRO A 55 40.08 -11.75 -39.07
C PRO A 55 39.31 -12.95 -38.47
N PRO A 56 39.91 -14.13 -38.29
CA PRO A 56 39.22 -15.35 -37.88
C PRO A 56 38.61 -15.19 -36.50
N ALA A 57 37.34 -15.50 -36.41
CA ALA A 57 36.57 -15.55 -35.19
C ALA A 57 37.22 -16.46 -34.16
N ARG A 58 37.62 -15.93 -33.02
CA ARG A 58 37.93 -16.72 -31.82
C ARG A 58 36.71 -17.56 -31.48
N THR A 59 36.86 -18.87 -31.50
CA THR A 59 35.86 -19.81 -30.99
C THR A 59 35.62 -19.54 -29.52
N THR A 60 34.64 -18.71 -29.23
CA THR A 60 34.11 -18.53 -27.87
C THR A 60 33.33 -19.78 -27.50
N ASN A 61 33.65 -20.34 -26.36
CA ASN A 61 33.11 -21.61 -25.86
C ASN A 61 31.57 -21.47 -25.75
N ILE A 62 30.84 -21.97 -26.75
CA ILE A 62 29.38 -21.91 -26.90
C ILE A 62 28.67 -22.52 -25.68
N GLY A 63 29.29 -23.48 -25.00
CA GLY A 63 28.77 -24.11 -23.79
C GLY A 63 28.65 -23.14 -22.59
N VAL A 64 29.61 -22.19 -22.46
CA VAL A 64 29.57 -21.19 -21.35
C VAL A 64 28.50 -20.13 -21.62
N LEU A 65 28.28 -19.77 -22.87
CA LEU A 65 27.21 -18.81 -23.25
C LEU A 65 25.83 -19.44 -23.11
N ALA A 66 25.64 -20.71 -23.48
CA ALA A 66 24.37 -21.41 -23.33
C ALA A 66 23.97 -21.54 -21.84
N ASN A 67 24.91 -21.96 -20.97
CA ASN A 67 24.68 -22.02 -19.52
C ASN A 67 24.36 -20.62 -18.90
N ARG A 68 25.00 -19.57 -19.42
CA ARG A 68 24.73 -18.20 -18.92
C ARG A 68 23.39 -17.69 -19.40
N ILE A 69 22.95 -18.04 -20.59
CA ILE A 69 21.61 -17.72 -21.13
C ILE A 69 20.52 -18.55 -20.42
N GLU A 70 20.76 -19.82 -20.15
CA GLU A 70 19.82 -20.65 -19.37
C GLU A 70 19.67 -20.14 -17.91
N ASN A 71 20.79 -19.83 -17.26
CA ASN A 71 20.75 -19.26 -15.90
C ASN A 71 20.08 -17.87 -15.88
N PHE A 72 20.35 -17.03 -16.88
CA PHE A 72 19.67 -15.72 -17.01
C PHE A 72 18.17 -15.90 -17.27
N ASN A 73 17.76 -16.83 -18.12
CA ASN A 73 16.36 -17.14 -18.38
C ASN A 73 15.67 -17.78 -17.16
N GLN A 74 16.38 -18.60 -16.38
CA GLN A 74 15.83 -19.15 -15.12
C GLN A 74 15.71 -18.10 -14.04
N GLU A 75 16.66 -17.18 -13.90
CA GLU A 75 16.58 -16.05 -12.98
C GLU A 75 15.47 -15.07 -13.38
N THR A 76 15.32 -14.77 -14.66
CA THR A 76 14.25 -13.90 -15.18
C THR A 76 12.88 -14.56 -14.98
N ARG A 77 12.76 -15.88 -15.20
CA ARG A 77 11.53 -16.63 -14.93
C ARG A 77 11.18 -16.69 -13.44
N ARG A 78 12.18 -16.85 -12.55
CA ARG A 78 11.96 -16.83 -11.10
C ARG A 78 11.52 -15.45 -10.58
N ARG A 79 11.98 -14.37 -11.20
CA ARG A 79 11.59 -12.99 -10.84
C ARG A 79 10.15 -12.63 -11.23
N ASP A 80 9.53 -13.41 -12.09
CA ASP A 80 8.21 -13.12 -12.66
C ASP A 80 7.07 -13.94 -12.03
N VAL A 81 7.37 -14.88 -11.12
CA VAL A 81 6.35 -15.65 -10.39
C VAL A 81 5.66 -14.75 -9.38
N LEU A 82 4.32 -14.81 -9.34
CA LEU A 82 3.51 -14.02 -8.42
C LEU A 82 3.74 -14.45 -6.97
N ASP A 83 3.97 -13.46 -6.12
CA ASP A 83 4.01 -13.68 -4.68
C ASP A 83 2.61 -13.93 -4.12
N GLY A 84 2.47 -14.95 -3.28
CA GLY A 84 1.23 -15.26 -2.55
C GLY A 84 1.31 -14.77 -1.11
N THR A 85 0.25 -14.12 -0.66
CA THR A 85 0.07 -13.75 0.75
C THR A 85 -0.80 -14.78 1.45
N GLU A 86 -0.31 -15.38 2.54
CA GLU A 86 -1.11 -16.35 3.31
C GLU A 86 -2.31 -15.68 3.95
N ILE A 87 -3.48 -16.29 3.79
CA ILE A 87 -4.74 -15.83 4.37
C ILE A 87 -5.01 -16.61 5.66
N ASP A 88 -5.42 -15.90 6.70
CA ASP A 88 -5.91 -16.53 7.93
C ASP A 88 -7.21 -17.28 7.67
N ARG A 89 -7.07 -18.60 7.50
CA ARG A 89 -8.18 -19.50 7.27
C ARG A 89 -9.16 -19.54 8.44
N ALA A 90 -8.66 -19.55 9.69
CA ALA A 90 -9.48 -19.67 10.86
C ALA A 90 -10.39 -18.46 11.01
N GLY A 91 -9.83 -17.26 10.87
CA GLY A 91 -10.59 -16.02 10.90
C GLY A 91 -11.68 -15.95 9.83
N LEU A 92 -11.43 -16.44 8.62
CA LEU A 92 -12.43 -16.48 7.55
C LEU A 92 -13.50 -17.54 7.82
N ARG A 93 -13.11 -18.77 8.18
CA ARG A 93 -14.06 -19.86 8.38
C ARG A 93 -15.08 -19.57 9.47
N ASP A 94 -14.59 -18.97 10.57
CA ASP A 94 -15.38 -18.72 11.78
C ASP A 94 -15.95 -17.29 11.81
N SER A 95 -15.78 -16.52 10.73
CA SER A 95 -16.27 -15.14 10.63
C SER A 95 -17.80 -15.08 10.71
N PRO A 96 -18.37 -14.43 11.73
CA PRO A 96 -19.81 -14.24 11.83
C PRO A 96 -20.35 -13.25 10.76
N ALA A 97 -19.47 -12.50 10.13
CA ALA A 97 -19.83 -11.51 9.11
C ALA A 97 -20.17 -12.14 7.75
N PHE A 98 -19.83 -13.41 7.54
CA PHE A 98 -20.16 -14.10 6.30
C PHE A 98 -21.64 -14.46 6.23
N PHE A 99 -22.31 -13.97 5.20
CA PHE A 99 -23.68 -14.30 4.84
C PHE A 99 -23.70 -15.11 3.55
N LEU A 100 -24.28 -16.31 3.58
CA LEU A 100 -24.52 -17.12 2.39
C LEU A 100 -25.99 -16.93 1.97
N PRO A 101 -26.26 -16.14 0.93
CA PRO A 101 -27.61 -15.93 0.47
C PRO A 101 -28.17 -17.20 -0.20
N PRO A 102 -29.49 -17.42 -0.15
CA PRO A 102 -30.12 -18.58 -0.78
C PRO A 102 -29.82 -18.70 -2.28
N GLU A 103 -29.70 -17.56 -2.97
CA GLU A 103 -29.40 -17.45 -4.42
C GLU A 103 -28.04 -18.05 -4.78
N TRP A 104 -27.11 -18.13 -3.82
CA TRP A 104 -25.78 -18.70 -4.02
C TRP A 104 -25.66 -20.17 -3.66
N SER A 105 -26.71 -20.81 -3.11
CA SER A 105 -26.65 -22.17 -2.58
C SER A 105 -26.18 -23.20 -3.62
N SER A 106 -26.68 -23.10 -4.86
CA SER A 106 -26.27 -23.97 -5.97
C SER A 106 -24.80 -23.75 -6.35
N ALA A 107 -24.39 -22.49 -6.50
CA ALA A 107 -23.02 -22.11 -6.79
C ALA A 107 -22.05 -22.54 -5.69
N TRP A 108 -22.48 -22.39 -4.43
CA TRP A 108 -21.73 -22.84 -3.27
C TRP A 108 -21.51 -24.34 -3.25
N SER A 109 -22.57 -25.13 -3.48
CA SER A 109 -22.48 -26.58 -3.51
C SER A 109 -21.58 -27.09 -4.64
N ALA A 110 -21.67 -26.50 -5.83
CA ALA A 110 -20.80 -26.84 -6.95
C ALA A 110 -19.33 -26.48 -6.67
N GLY A 111 -19.08 -25.31 -6.11
CA GLY A 111 -17.74 -24.90 -5.71
C GLY A 111 -17.15 -25.76 -4.59
N ALA A 112 -17.96 -26.13 -3.60
CA ALA A 112 -17.56 -27.02 -2.51
C ALA A 112 -17.17 -28.41 -3.04
N GLU A 113 -17.93 -28.96 -3.98
CA GLU A 113 -17.60 -30.23 -4.64
C GLU A 113 -16.29 -30.14 -5.41
N ALA A 114 -16.08 -29.06 -6.19
CA ALA A 114 -14.85 -28.82 -6.93
C ALA A 114 -13.60 -28.74 -6.03
N LEU A 115 -13.74 -28.23 -4.82
CA LEU A 115 -12.64 -28.05 -3.87
C LEU A 115 -12.40 -29.25 -2.94
N ARG A 116 -13.16 -30.32 -3.05
CA ARG A 116 -12.91 -31.52 -2.22
C ARG A 116 -11.50 -32.09 -2.43
N PRO A 117 -10.87 -32.63 -1.38
CA PRO A 117 -9.53 -33.22 -1.49
C PRO A 117 -9.41 -34.34 -2.53
N SER A 118 -10.49 -35.12 -2.71
CA SER A 118 -10.58 -36.18 -3.74
C SER A 118 -11.06 -35.70 -5.10
N GLY A 119 -11.32 -34.38 -5.25
CA GLY A 119 -11.86 -33.80 -6.48
C GLY A 119 -10.85 -33.76 -7.63
N THR A 120 -11.38 -33.81 -8.86
CA THR A 120 -10.59 -33.74 -10.09
C THR A 120 -10.33 -32.30 -10.56
N CYS A 121 -10.80 -31.29 -9.82
CA CYS A 121 -10.67 -29.88 -10.16
C CYS A 121 -9.31 -29.33 -9.71
N GLY A 122 -8.56 -28.76 -10.65
CA GLY A 122 -7.33 -28.01 -10.37
C GLY A 122 -7.55 -26.50 -10.43
N VAL A 123 -8.55 -26.05 -11.20
CA VAL A 123 -8.90 -24.62 -11.34
C VAL A 123 -10.40 -24.44 -11.23
N LEU A 124 -10.83 -23.63 -10.27
CA LEU A 124 -12.21 -23.18 -10.11
C LEU A 124 -12.33 -21.73 -10.59
N ILE A 125 -13.14 -21.49 -11.60
CA ILE A 125 -13.42 -20.13 -12.10
C ILE A 125 -14.76 -19.67 -11.53
N VAL A 126 -14.77 -18.61 -10.73
CA VAL A 126 -15.99 -18.01 -10.19
C VAL A 126 -16.32 -16.75 -10.98
N VAL A 127 -17.43 -16.75 -11.67
CA VAL A 127 -17.84 -15.65 -12.57
C VAL A 127 -19.01 -14.90 -11.94
N SER A 128 -18.93 -13.56 -11.92
CA SER A 128 -20.04 -12.73 -11.45
C SER A 128 -20.06 -11.37 -12.13
N ARG A 129 -21.09 -10.59 -11.87
CA ARG A 129 -21.07 -9.15 -12.11
C ARG A 129 -20.39 -8.44 -10.95
N ARG A 130 -19.87 -7.24 -11.22
CA ARG A 130 -19.30 -6.37 -10.18
C ARG A 130 -20.36 -6.08 -9.10
N GLY A 131 -19.96 -6.02 -7.85
CA GLY A 131 -20.86 -5.75 -6.72
C GLY A 131 -21.63 -6.97 -6.19
N TYR A 132 -21.47 -8.16 -6.77
CA TYR A 132 -22.15 -9.37 -6.31
C TYR A 132 -21.45 -10.10 -5.14
N GLY A 133 -20.30 -9.62 -4.68
CA GLY A 133 -19.58 -10.22 -3.53
C GLY A 133 -18.75 -11.46 -3.88
N VAL A 134 -18.27 -11.58 -5.12
CA VAL A 134 -17.50 -12.74 -5.60
C VAL A 134 -16.24 -13.01 -4.80
N THR A 135 -15.52 -11.98 -4.35
CA THR A 135 -14.31 -12.11 -3.52
C THR A 135 -14.63 -12.78 -2.19
N THR A 136 -15.66 -12.27 -1.50
CA THR A 136 -16.14 -12.84 -0.23
C THR A 136 -16.57 -14.28 -0.41
N PHE A 137 -17.33 -14.58 -1.48
CA PHE A 137 -17.72 -15.94 -1.83
C PHE A 137 -16.51 -16.86 -1.99
N ALA A 138 -15.52 -16.48 -2.82
CA ALA A 138 -14.34 -17.30 -3.11
C ALA A 138 -13.47 -17.54 -1.86
N GLN A 139 -13.23 -16.50 -1.06
CA GLN A 139 -12.44 -16.59 0.16
C GLN A 139 -13.07 -17.54 1.18
N HIS A 140 -14.37 -17.38 1.44
CA HIS A 140 -15.08 -18.24 2.41
C HIS A 140 -15.27 -19.68 1.90
N LEU A 141 -15.47 -19.84 0.58
CA LEU A 141 -15.53 -21.16 -0.04
C LEU A 141 -14.17 -21.89 0.13
N ALA A 142 -13.07 -21.22 -0.18
CA ALA A 142 -11.72 -21.74 0.00
C ALA A 142 -11.43 -22.08 1.47
N ALA A 143 -11.72 -21.16 2.39
CA ALA A 143 -11.45 -21.36 3.81
C ALA A 143 -12.18 -22.57 4.39
N ARG A 144 -13.40 -22.88 3.92
CA ARG A 144 -14.23 -23.97 4.42
C ARG A 144 -13.97 -25.31 3.74
N HIS A 145 -13.62 -25.32 2.46
CA HIS A 145 -13.56 -26.55 1.66
C HIS A 145 -12.16 -26.96 1.17
N SER A 146 -11.13 -26.11 1.31
CA SER A 146 -9.74 -26.45 0.99
C SER A 146 -8.90 -26.69 2.25
N THR A 147 -9.34 -27.56 3.12
CA THR A 147 -8.79 -27.76 4.48
C THR A 147 -7.40 -28.40 4.49
N ASP A 148 -6.99 -29.05 3.41
CA ASP A 148 -5.75 -29.80 3.21
C ASP A 148 -4.59 -28.97 2.64
N SER A 149 -4.78 -27.68 2.41
CA SER A 149 -3.83 -26.82 1.72
C SER A 149 -3.64 -25.46 2.43
N VAL A 150 -2.50 -24.81 2.23
CA VAL A 150 -2.28 -23.42 2.64
C VAL A 150 -3.04 -22.50 1.70
N LEU A 151 -3.72 -21.50 2.24
CA LEU A 151 -4.51 -20.54 1.45
C LEU A 151 -3.68 -19.31 1.15
N LEU A 152 -3.40 -19.06 -0.13
CA LEU A 152 -2.63 -17.91 -0.59
C LEU A 152 -3.47 -16.99 -1.48
N ASP A 153 -3.41 -15.70 -1.21
CA ASP A 153 -3.95 -14.67 -2.08
C ASP A 153 -2.85 -14.15 -3.01
N LEU A 154 -3.05 -14.30 -4.32
CA LEU A 154 -2.10 -13.88 -5.32
C LEU A 154 -2.39 -12.44 -5.73
N GLU A 155 -1.41 -11.58 -5.58
CA GLU A 155 -1.49 -10.22 -6.10
C GLU A 155 -0.74 -10.11 -7.42
N ALA A 156 -1.48 -9.84 -8.47
CA ALA A 156 -0.92 -9.73 -9.80
C ALA A 156 -0.99 -8.30 -10.32
N ASP A 157 0.14 -7.80 -10.82
CA ASP A 157 0.13 -6.88 -11.95
C ASP A 157 -0.20 -7.74 -13.19
N TRP A 158 -1.48 -7.77 -13.57
CA TRP A 158 -1.97 -8.66 -14.63
C TRP A 158 -1.95 -8.02 -16.02
N SER A 159 -1.19 -6.96 -16.20
CA SER A 159 -1.01 -6.30 -17.50
C SER A 159 -0.49 -7.26 -18.59
N HIS A 160 0.24 -8.31 -18.16
CA HIS A 160 0.73 -9.37 -19.03
C HIS A 160 0.35 -10.74 -18.42
N PRO A 161 -0.87 -11.24 -18.68
CA PRO A 161 -1.33 -12.51 -18.15
C PRO A 161 -0.52 -13.67 -18.71
N SER A 162 0.07 -14.46 -17.82
CA SER A 162 0.82 -15.66 -18.18
C SER A 162 0.65 -16.72 -17.11
N VAL A 163 0.26 -17.91 -17.52
CA VAL A 163 0.19 -19.07 -16.63
C VAL A 163 1.56 -19.41 -16.02
N GLY A 164 2.67 -19.07 -16.71
CA GLY A 164 4.02 -19.24 -16.20
C GLY A 164 4.37 -18.36 -14.99
N ARG A 165 3.58 -17.32 -14.72
CA ARG A 165 3.71 -16.45 -13.53
C ARG A 165 2.99 -17.00 -12.31
N LEU A 166 2.11 -17.99 -12.47
CA LEU A 166 1.37 -18.59 -11.36
C LEU A 166 2.27 -19.60 -10.64
N PRO A 167 2.36 -19.55 -9.29
CA PRO A 167 3.19 -20.47 -8.53
C PRO A 167 2.66 -21.90 -8.61
N ILE A 168 3.57 -22.88 -8.61
CA ILE A 168 3.26 -24.32 -8.53
C ILE A 168 3.93 -24.84 -7.27
N GLU A 169 3.23 -24.77 -6.16
CA GLU A 169 3.69 -25.25 -4.87
C GLU A 169 2.74 -26.34 -4.36
N PRO A 170 3.26 -27.39 -3.69
CA PRO A 170 2.41 -28.49 -3.21
C PRO A 170 1.50 -28.07 -2.08
N ARG A 171 0.27 -28.55 -2.12
CA ARG A 171 -0.77 -28.31 -1.08
C ARG A 171 -1.08 -26.84 -0.85
N HIS A 172 -1.21 -26.06 -1.93
CA HIS A 172 -1.66 -24.66 -1.85
C HIS A 172 -3.01 -24.48 -2.56
N THR A 173 -3.86 -23.67 -1.96
CA THR A 173 -5.04 -23.11 -2.64
C THR A 173 -4.77 -21.64 -2.92
N LEU A 174 -4.63 -21.32 -4.18
CA LEU A 174 -4.30 -20.00 -4.69
C LEU A 174 -5.59 -19.26 -4.99
N LEU A 175 -5.74 -18.05 -4.49
CA LEU A 175 -6.81 -17.12 -4.87
C LEU A 175 -6.22 -16.07 -5.81
N LEU A 176 -6.78 -15.94 -7.00
CA LEU A 176 -6.43 -14.89 -7.95
C LEU A 176 -7.68 -14.11 -8.34
N GLU A 177 -7.66 -12.82 -8.12
CA GLU A 177 -8.79 -11.97 -8.39
C GLU A 177 -8.54 -11.07 -9.59
N LEU A 178 -9.42 -11.17 -10.62
CA LEU A 178 -9.43 -10.34 -11.81
C LEU A 178 -10.76 -9.59 -11.87
N LYS A 179 -10.75 -8.32 -11.45
CA LYS A 179 -11.98 -7.51 -11.31
C LYS A 179 -12.08 -6.39 -12.33
N ASP A 180 -10.94 -5.88 -12.76
CA ASP A 180 -10.87 -4.63 -13.49
C ASP A 180 -10.54 -4.89 -14.96
N PRO A 181 -11.51 -4.68 -15.87
CA PRO A 181 -11.29 -4.88 -17.31
C PRO A 181 -10.24 -3.94 -17.91
N GLU A 182 -9.86 -2.87 -17.22
CA GLU A 182 -8.85 -1.93 -17.71
C GLU A 182 -7.44 -2.38 -17.38
N THR A 183 -7.24 -2.95 -16.19
CA THR A 183 -5.93 -3.40 -15.69
C THR A 183 -5.71 -4.90 -15.79
N ASP A 184 -6.80 -5.67 -15.68
CA ASP A 184 -6.76 -7.12 -15.69
C ASP A 184 -7.14 -7.63 -17.08
N ARG A 185 -6.17 -8.06 -17.86
CA ARG A 185 -6.42 -8.61 -19.19
C ARG A 185 -6.10 -10.09 -19.18
N PHE A 186 -6.82 -10.86 -19.94
CA PHE A 186 -6.39 -12.20 -20.35
C PHE A 186 -6.78 -12.42 -21.79
N ASP A 187 -5.99 -13.22 -22.47
CA ASP A 187 -6.17 -13.58 -23.86
C ASP A 187 -6.58 -15.04 -24.02
N SER A 188 -6.83 -15.44 -25.24
CA SER A 188 -7.13 -16.84 -25.57
C SER A 188 -5.97 -17.79 -25.23
N GLY A 189 -4.74 -17.29 -25.31
CA GLY A 189 -3.53 -18.07 -24.94
C GLY A 189 -3.49 -18.41 -23.45
N PHE A 190 -3.81 -17.46 -22.58
CA PHE A 190 -3.92 -17.72 -21.15
C PHE A 190 -4.93 -18.81 -20.85
N MET A 191 -6.15 -18.70 -21.41
CA MET A 191 -7.22 -19.67 -21.19
C MET A 191 -6.83 -21.07 -21.72
N HIS A 192 -6.14 -21.15 -22.85
CA HIS A 192 -5.66 -22.41 -23.41
C HIS A 192 -4.62 -23.10 -22.49
N HIS A 193 -3.67 -22.33 -21.94
CA HIS A 193 -2.64 -22.86 -21.05
C HIS A 193 -3.17 -23.19 -19.64
N LEU A 194 -4.32 -22.63 -19.25
CA LEU A 194 -4.92 -22.87 -17.93
C LEU A 194 -5.29 -24.35 -17.72
N ALA A 195 -5.69 -25.07 -18.79
CA ALA A 195 -5.98 -26.51 -18.71
C ALA A 195 -4.73 -27.34 -18.36
N SER A 196 -3.59 -27.03 -18.98
CA SER A 196 -2.31 -27.67 -18.63
C SER A 196 -1.88 -27.36 -17.21
N TYR A 197 -2.08 -26.12 -16.78
CA TYR A 197 -1.78 -25.68 -15.41
C TYR A 197 -2.66 -26.38 -14.37
N ALA A 198 -3.96 -26.53 -14.64
CA ALA A 198 -4.89 -27.30 -13.80
C ALA A 198 -4.39 -28.75 -13.58
N GLY A 199 -3.86 -29.38 -14.62
CA GLY A 199 -3.23 -30.69 -14.52
C GLY A 199 -2.04 -30.73 -13.56
N LYS A 200 -1.15 -29.73 -13.64
CA LYS A 200 0.03 -29.60 -12.75
C LYS A 200 -0.38 -29.36 -11.29
N LEU A 201 -1.35 -28.49 -11.06
CA LEU A 201 -1.86 -28.21 -9.71
C LEU A 201 -2.44 -29.48 -9.06
N ARG A 202 -3.21 -30.28 -9.78
CA ARG A 202 -3.72 -31.57 -9.28
C ARG A 202 -2.62 -32.53 -8.87
N GLN A 203 -1.55 -32.62 -9.67
CA GLN A 203 -0.40 -33.48 -9.34
C GLN A 203 0.28 -33.07 -8.03
N CYS A 204 0.28 -31.79 -7.71
CA CYS A 204 0.85 -31.24 -6.47
C CYS A 204 -0.18 -31.19 -5.30
N GLY A 205 -1.42 -31.63 -5.50
CA GLY A 205 -2.49 -31.47 -4.50
C GLY A 205 -2.87 -30.01 -4.26
N SER A 206 -2.67 -29.14 -5.26
CA SER A 206 -2.94 -27.70 -5.17
C SER A 206 -4.09 -27.30 -6.08
N ARG A 207 -4.67 -26.12 -5.84
CA ARG A 207 -5.81 -25.59 -6.58
C ARG A 207 -5.66 -24.10 -6.83
N LEU A 208 -6.27 -23.59 -7.89
CA LEU A 208 -6.46 -22.18 -8.16
C LEU A 208 -7.94 -21.84 -8.14
N ILE A 209 -8.33 -20.83 -7.39
CA ILE A 209 -9.63 -20.19 -7.49
C ILE A 209 -9.42 -18.86 -8.19
N LEU A 210 -9.97 -18.75 -9.39
CA LEU A 210 -9.89 -17.56 -10.23
C LEU A 210 -11.23 -16.85 -10.21
N THR A 211 -11.30 -15.64 -9.66
CA THR A 211 -12.51 -14.83 -9.70
C THR A 211 -12.44 -13.84 -10.87
N VAL A 212 -13.46 -13.82 -11.71
CA VAL A 212 -13.53 -12.96 -12.89
C VAL A 212 -14.89 -12.28 -13.01
N THR A 213 -14.88 -11.07 -13.58
CA THR A 213 -16.16 -10.41 -13.93
C THR A 213 -16.71 -10.95 -15.25
N THR A 214 -18.04 -10.85 -15.42
CA THR A 214 -18.72 -11.26 -16.65
C THR A 214 -18.18 -10.48 -17.86
N GLU A 215 -17.80 -9.23 -17.66
CA GLU A 215 -17.26 -8.33 -18.68
C GLU A 215 -15.88 -8.81 -19.18
N LEU A 216 -15.00 -9.21 -18.24
CA LEU A 216 -13.67 -9.77 -18.57
C LEU A 216 -13.76 -11.09 -19.32
N LEU A 217 -14.75 -11.91 -18.97
CA LEU A 217 -14.93 -13.23 -19.62
C LEU A 217 -15.61 -13.13 -20.98
N LYS A 218 -16.16 -11.97 -21.36
CA LYS A 218 -16.89 -11.77 -22.60
C LYS A 218 -15.99 -12.07 -23.83
N GLY A 219 -16.41 -13.06 -24.62
CA GLY A 219 -15.62 -13.51 -25.79
C GLY A 219 -14.56 -14.58 -25.49
N HIS A 220 -14.37 -14.94 -24.23
CA HIS A 220 -13.44 -15.99 -23.81
C HIS A 220 -14.22 -17.14 -23.18
N HIS A 221 -14.13 -18.33 -23.77
CA HIS A 221 -14.75 -19.53 -23.20
C HIS A 221 -13.69 -20.34 -22.44
N PRO A 222 -13.86 -20.54 -21.13
CA PRO A 222 -12.98 -21.46 -20.41
C PRO A 222 -13.13 -22.86 -21.02
N PRO A 223 -12.02 -23.58 -21.21
CA PRO A 223 -12.07 -24.95 -21.71
C PRO A 223 -12.88 -25.80 -20.72
N SER A 224 -13.97 -26.39 -21.17
CA SER A 224 -14.78 -27.33 -20.38
C SER A 224 -14.06 -28.66 -20.26
N GLY A 225 -14.02 -29.24 -19.08
CA GLY A 225 -13.28 -30.46 -18.78
C GLY A 225 -11.82 -30.18 -18.35
N ALA A 226 -10.97 -31.18 -18.41
CA ALA A 226 -9.55 -31.08 -18.10
C ALA A 226 -9.21 -30.53 -16.68
N GLY A 227 -10.14 -30.65 -15.71
CA GLY A 227 -9.91 -30.21 -14.32
C GLY A 227 -10.16 -28.73 -14.10
N ILE A 228 -10.96 -28.09 -14.95
CA ILE A 228 -11.48 -26.74 -14.78
C ILE A 228 -12.97 -26.80 -14.55
N GLU A 229 -13.42 -26.17 -13.46
CA GLU A 229 -14.84 -25.99 -13.14
C GLU A 229 -15.21 -24.50 -13.18
N VAL A 230 -16.45 -24.22 -13.60
CA VAL A 230 -16.93 -22.84 -13.72
C VAL A 230 -18.21 -22.68 -12.92
N VAL A 231 -18.19 -21.80 -11.94
CA VAL A 231 -19.32 -21.46 -11.09
C VAL A 231 -19.75 -20.03 -11.37
N ARG A 232 -21.05 -19.77 -11.46
CA ARG A 232 -21.61 -18.44 -11.77
C ARG A 232 -22.50 -17.96 -10.65
N LEU A 233 -22.21 -16.74 -10.15
CA LEU A 233 -23.15 -16.02 -9.28
C LEU A 233 -24.08 -15.20 -10.16
N THR A 234 -25.34 -15.61 -10.21
CA THR A 234 -26.35 -15.06 -11.12
C THR A 234 -27.13 -13.88 -10.56
N ALA A 235 -27.16 -13.75 -9.22
CA ALA A 235 -27.88 -12.70 -8.52
C ALA A 235 -27.01 -12.11 -7.38
N PRO A 236 -27.16 -10.82 -7.06
CA PRO A 236 -26.59 -10.23 -5.87
C PRO A 236 -27.29 -10.77 -4.62
N PRO A 237 -26.66 -10.72 -3.43
CA PRO A 237 -27.36 -11.00 -2.18
C PRO A 237 -28.45 -9.97 -1.95
N ASP A 238 -29.54 -10.37 -1.28
CA ASP A 238 -30.56 -9.41 -0.84
C ASP A 238 -29.95 -8.37 0.12
N ALA A 239 -30.00 -7.11 -0.28
CA ALA A 239 -29.38 -6.02 0.45
C ALA A 239 -29.90 -5.87 1.87
N GLN A 240 -31.22 -6.05 2.08
CA GLN A 240 -31.85 -5.95 3.39
C GLN A 240 -31.33 -7.05 4.34
N GLN A 241 -31.30 -8.28 3.86
CA GLN A 241 -30.81 -9.43 4.64
C GLN A 241 -29.32 -9.28 4.96
N LEU A 242 -28.53 -8.78 4.01
CA LEU A 242 -27.10 -8.53 4.20
C LEU A 242 -26.85 -7.46 5.27
N VAL A 243 -27.59 -6.34 5.24
CA VAL A 243 -27.51 -5.28 6.27
C VAL A 243 -27.87 -5.83 7.64
N GLU A 244 -28.99 -6.56 7.76
CA GLU A 244 -29.43 -7.12 9.03
C GLU A 244 -28.41 -8.13 9.58
N HIS A 245 -27.86 -9.00 8.72
CA HIS A 245 -26.86 -9.98 9.12
C HIS A 245 -25.57 -9.28 9.62
N ARG A 246 -25.07 -8.31 8.87
CA ARG A 246 -23.86 -7.56 9.22
C ARG A 246 -24.00 -6.77 10.53
N LEU A 247 -25.14 -6.13 10.78
CA LEU A 247 -25.41 -5.46 12.06
C LEU A 247 -25.37 -6.42 13.23
N LYS A 248 -25.99 -7.60 13.09
CA LYS A 248 -25.93 -8.66 14.11
C LYS A 248 -24.51 -9.16 14.35
N ALA A 249 -23.75 -9.41 13.27
CA ALA A 249 -22.39 -9.89 13.33
C ALA A 249 -21.42 -8.90 14.02
N LYS A 250 -21.68 -7.60 13.86
CA LYS A 250 -20.94 -6.52 14.56
C LYS A 250 -21.43 -6.27 16.01
N GLY A 251 -22.32 -7.10 16.54
CA GLY A 251 -22.83 -6.98 17.91
C GLY A 251 -23.97 -5.96 18.11
N HIS A 252 -24.49 -5.39 17.01
CA HIS A 252 -25.52 -4.35 17.04
C HIS A 252 -26.90 -4.87 16.62
N ALA A 253 -27.32 -6.03 17.16
CA ALA A 253 -28.60 -6.64 16.84
C ALA A 253 -29.81 -5.73 17.13
N SER A 254 -29.71 -4.86 18.14
CA SER A 254 -30.74 -3.86 18.48
C SER A 254 -30.99 -2.84 17.36
N LEU A 255 -30.00 -2.58 16.50
CA LEU A 255 -30.15 -1.64 15.39
C LEU A 255 -30.94 -2.21 14.20
N VAL A 256 -31.16 -3.51 14.16
CA VAL A 256 -31.93 -4.18 13.09
C VAL A 256 -33.37 -3.67 13.01
N GLN A 257 -33.99 -3.29 14.14
CA GLN A 257 -35.34 -2.73 14.14
C GLN A 257 -35.43 -1.42 13.33
N TYR A 258 -34.39 -0.58 13.35
CA TYR A 258 -34.39 0.72 12.67
C TYR A 258 -34.30 0.56 11.14
N VAL A 259 -33.52 -0.42 10.65
CA VAL A 259 -33.40 -0.70 9.20
C VAL A 259 -34.59 -1.47 8.64
N ARG A 260 -35.47 -1.98 9.52
CA ARG A 260 -36.71 -2.65 9.12
C ARG A 260 -37.91 -1.72 8.92
N SER A 261 -37.78 -0.45 9.26
CA SER A 261 -38.82 0.53 8.97
C SER A 261 -39.11 0.60 7.48
N THR A 262 -40.30 1.02 7.11
CA THR A 262 -40.70 1.09 5.70
C THR A 262 -39.80 2.02 4.90
N SER A 263 -39.46 3.18 5.45
CA SER A 263 -38.58 4.16 4.83
C SER A 263 -37.17 3.63 4.61
N ALA A 264 -36.51 3.14 5.66
CA ALA A 264 -35.16 2.57 5.58
C ALA A 264 -35.10 1.35 4.63
N ARG A 265 -36.12 0.47 4.71
CA ARG A 265 -36.20 -0.70 3.81
C ARG A 265 -36.30 -0.30 2.35
N ASN A 266 -37.10 0.69 2.00
CA ASN A 266 -37.22 1.20 0.63
C ASN A 266 -35.88 1.80 0.14
N SER A 267 -35.16 2.49 1.03
CA SER A 267 -33.84 3.05 0.72
C SER A 267 -32.74 2.01 0.54
N ILE A 268 -32.84 0.85 1.20
CA ILE A 268 -31.86 -0.24 1.10
C ILE A 268 -32.17 -1.17 -0.08
N ARG A 269 -33.44 -1.34 -0.42
CA ARG A 269 -33.88 -2.27 -1.46
C ARG A 269 -33.25 -2.00 -2.81
N GLY A 270 -32.73 -3.06 -3.45
CA GLY A 270 -32.15 -3.01 -4.78
C GLY A 270 -30.71 -2.49 -4.85
N ARG A 271 -30.10 -2.15 -3.71
CA ARG A 271 -28.67 -1.83 -3.63
C ARG A 271 -27.84 -3.08 -3.83
N ASP A 272 -26.63 -2.92 -4.37
CA ASP A 272 -25.67 -4.02 -4.47
C ASP A 272 -25.02 -4.36 -3.12
N ALA A 273 -24.20 -5.41 -3.08
CA ALA A 273 -23.57 -5.86 -1.83
C ALA A 273 -22.65 -4.79 -1.20
N VAL A 274 -21.95 -4.01 -2.03
CA VAL A 274 -21.05 -2.93 -1.57
C VAL A 274 -21.85 -1.79 -0.95
N GLU A 275 -22.92 -1.38 -1.61
CA GLU A 275 -23.83 -0.34 -1.10
C GLU A 275 -24.55 -0.79 0.18
N ALA A 276 -24.93 -2.06 0.26
CA ALA A 276 -25.53 -2.62 1.48
C ALA A 276 -24.57 -2.58 2.68
N VAL A 277 -23.27 -2.89 2.47
CA VAL A 277 -22.25 -2.76 3.51
C VAL A 277 -22.10 -1.30 3.94
N ARG A 278 -22.11 -0.34 3.02
CA ARG A 278 -22.08 1.09 3.35
C ARG A 278 -23.30 1.54 4.17
N CYS A 279 -24.47 1.00 3.88
CA CYS A 279 -25.65 1.24 4.72
C CYS A 279 -25.41 0.83 6.17
N VAL A 280 -24.74 -0.30 6.41
CA VAL A 280 -24.35 -0.73 7.76
C VAL A 280 -23.44 0.32 8.42
N GLU A 281 -22.43 0.80 7.71
CA GLU A 281 -21.50 1.82 8.22
C GLU A 281 -22.23 3.14 8.53
N THR A 282 -23.13 3.58 7.66
CA THR A 282 -23.97 4.76 7.89
C THR A 282 -24.80 4.61 9.16
N VAL A 283 -25.46 3.48 9.35
CA VAL A 283 -26.27 3.19 10.55
C VAL A 283 -25.41 3.21 11.81
N LEU A 284 -24.22 2.60 11.77
CA LEU A 284 -23.29 2.59 12.92
C LEU A 284 -22.72 3.98 13.22
N GLN A 285 -22.46 4.80 12.20
CA GLN A 285 -22.04 6.19 12.38
C GLN A 285 -23.11 7.03 13.08
N GLN A 286 -24.39 6.94 12.64
CA GLN A 286 -25.50 7.64 13.28
C GLN A 286 -25.69 7.18 14.74
N TRP A 287 -25.63 5.87 14.96
CA TRP A 287 -25.68 5.32 16.32
C TRP A 287 -24.55 5.87 17.21
N SER A 288 -23.32 5.89 16.71
CA SER A 288 -22.16 6.41 17.46
C SER A 288 -22.26 7.92 17.71
N ALA A 289 -22.79 8.69 16.77
CA ALA A 289 -23.05 10.11 16.93
C ALA A 289 -24.12 10.36 18.01
N HIS A 290 -25.21 9.63 17.93
CA HIS A 290 -26.30 9.71 18.90
C HIS A 290 -25.85 9.36 20.34
N GLN A 291 -25.00 8.33 20.50
CA GLN A 291 -24.41 7.97 21.79
C GLN A 291 -23.54 9.09 22.36
N ARG A 292 -22.70 9.72 21.53
CA ARG A 292 -21.85 10.86 21.95
C ARG A 292 -22.66 12.06 22.41
N GLN A 293 -23.78 12.36 21.77
CA GLN A 293 -24.68 13.43 22.17
C GLN A 293 -25.33 13.18 23.55
N ARG A 294 -25.63 11.90 23.85
CA ARG A 294 -26.23 11.52 25.15
C ARG A 294 -25.23 11.50 26.30
N THR A 295 -23.94 11.25 26.03
CA THR A 295 -22.90 11.20 27.08
C THR A 295 -22.37 12.59 27.48
N GLY A 296 -22.76 13.69 26.83
CA GLY A 296 -22.47 15.08 27.15
C GLY A 296 -21.00 15.42 27.47
N PRO A 297 -20.55 16.68 27.35
CA PRO A 297 -19.19 17.06 27.76
C PRO A 297 -19.10 17.34 29.28
N GLY A 298 -19.66 16.45 30.10
CA GLY A 298 -19.67 16.60 31.57
C GLY A 298 -18.98 15.41 32.23
N ASP A 299 -17.67 15.52 32.41
CA ASP A 299 -16.78 14.99 33.45
C ASP A 299 -15.42 14.57 32.87
N SER A 300 -14.69 15.50 32.28
CA SER A 300 -13.25 15.32 32.02
C SER A 300 -12.42 15.95 33.12
N SER A 301 -12.67 15.57 34.39
CA SER A 301 -11.80 15.91 35.51
C SER A 301 -11.42 14.69 36.33
N THR A 302 -10.72 13.72 35.67
CA THR A 302 -9.80 12.82 36.37
C THR A 302 -8.79 12.26 35.36
N PRO A 303 -7.51 12.70 35.38
CA PRO A 303 -6.46 12.05 34.62
C PRO A 303 -5.99 10.85 35.42
N GLY A 304 -6.16 9.64 34.86
CA GLY A 304 -5.45 8.47 35.33
C GLY A 304 -6.31 7.35 35.89
N LEU A 305 -7.03 6.63 35.04
CA LEU A 305 -7.36 5.24 35.29
C LEU A 305 -7.49 4.51 33.93
N ILE A 306 -6.57 3.54 33.76
CA ILE A 306 -6.54 2.59 32.64
C ILE A 306 -7.93 2.00 32.46
N ALA A 307 -8.55 2.25 31.31
CA ALA A 307 -9.85 1.70 30.95
C ALA A 307 -9.77 0.16 30.92
N ARG A 308 -10.31 -0.50 31.94
CA ARG A 308 -10.65 -1.90 31.89
C ARG A 308 -11.73 -2.09 30.81
N PRO A 309 -11.66 -3.14 29.98
CA PRO A 309 -12.73 -3.48 29.05
C PRO A 309 -14.01 -3.78 29.84
N VAL A 310 -14.98 -2.90 29.72
CA VAL A 310 -16.32 -3.09 30.31
C VAL A 310 -16.95 -4.27 29.56
N ARG A 311 -17.21 -5.36 30.28
CA ARG A 311 -18.03 -6.48 29.81
C ARG A 311 -19.41 -5.94 29.39
N VAL A 312 -19.72 -6.11 28.10
CA VAL A 312 -20.93 -5.61 27.44
C VAL A 312 -22.19 -6.44 27.78
N GLU A 313 -22.18 -7.21 28.86
CA GLU A 313 -23.28 -8.15 29.18
C GLU A 313 -24.52 -7.52 29.86
N HIS A 314 -24.51 -6.22 30.18
CA HIS A 314 -25.62 -5.61 30.98
C HIS A 314 -26.42 -4.51 30.29
N LEU A 315 -26.24 -4.26 28.97
CA LEU A 315 -27.00 -3.23 28.24
C LEU A 315 -28.17 -3.76 27.39
N ALA A 316 -28.48 -5.04 27.51
CA ALA A 316 -29.55 -5.69 26.70
C ALA A 316 -31.01 -5.41 27.17
N SER A 317 -31.22 -4.51 28.13
CA SER A 317 -32.56 -4.28 28.70
C SER A 317 -32.99 -2.81 28.72
N GLN A 318 -32.76 -2.04 27.66
CA GLN A 318 -33.44 -0.74 27.50
C GLN A 318 -34.31 -0.76 26.25
N THR A 319 -35.58 -0.97 26.46
CA THR A 319 -36.65 -1.29 25.53
C THR A 319 -37.46 -0.09 25.06
N ALA A 320 -36.90 1.05 24.78
CA ALA A 320 -37.56 2.05 23.95
C ALA A 320 -36.55 2.67 22.99
N PRO A 321 -36.87 2.79 21.68
CA PRO A 321 -36.02 3.54 20.78
C PRO A 321 -35.93 4.97 21.31
N PRO A 322 -34.70 5.55 21.40
CA PRO A 322 -34.57 6.95 21.73
C PRO A 322 -35.29 7.76 20.66
N ASP A 323 -36.18 8.65 21.07
CA ASP A 323 -36.86 9.58 20.17
C ASP A 323 -35.82 10.33 19.36
N GLY A 324 -35.88 10.23 18.04
CA GLY A 324 -34.97 10.89 17.08
C GLY A 324 -34.04 9.97 16.31
N LEU A 325 -33.47 8.90 16.89
CA LEU A 325 -32.50 8.03 16.19
C LEU A 325 -33.09 7.33 14.94
N GLN A 326 -34.36 6.92 15.02
CA GLN A 326 -35.06 6.35 13.87
C GLN A 326 -35.09 7.32 12.70
N SER A 327 -35.47 8.58 12.95
CA SER A 327 -35.52 9.63 11.94
C SER A 327 -34.12 9.99 11.39
N GLU A 328 -33.11 10.00 12.26
CA GLU A 328 -31.72 10.26 11.85
C GLU A 328 -31.19 9.17 10.91
N ILE A 329 -31.45 7.89 11.22
CA ILE A 329 -31.08 6.75 10.38
C ILE A 329 -31.84 6.77 9.06
N GLU A 330 -33.15 7.02 9.08
CA GLU A 330 -33.97 7.10 7.87
C GLU A 330 -33.52 8.26 6.97
N LEU A 331 -33.22 9.41 7.52
CA LEU A 331 -32.70 10.56 6.80
C LEU A 331 -31.30 10.26 6.21
N ALA A 332 -30.42 9.61 6.96
CA ALA A 332 -29.09 9.27 6.49
C ALA A 332 -29.10 8.20 5.38
N LEU A 333 -30.12 7.33 5.36
CA LEU A 333 -30.32 6.32 4.32
C LEU A 333 -31.19 6.82 3.17
N ALA A 334 -31.82 8.00 3.28
CA ALA A 334 -32.76 8.53 2.32
C ALA A 334 -32.14 8.70 0.93
N ASP A 335 -32.95 8.52 -0.10
CA ASP A 335 -32.59 8.84 -1.47
C ASP A 335 -32.91 10.33 -1.75
N TRP A 336 -31.87 11.14 -1.79
CA TRP A 336 -31.96 12.58 -2.02
C TRP A 336 -32.08 12.96 -3.51
N ARG A 337 -32.12 12.00 -4.43
CA ARG A 337 -32.10 12.26 -5.88
C ARG A 337 -33.20 13.19 -6.33
N ALA A 338 -34.42 12.98 -5.89
CA ALA A 338 -35.55 13.85 -6.25
C ALA A 338 -35.35 15.32 -5.79
N ASP A 339 -34.75 15.53 -4.63
CA ASP A 339 -34.40 16.89 -4.14
C ASP A 339 -33.32 17.51 -5.02
N PHE A 340 -32.32 16.73 -5.42
CA PHE A 340 -31.22 17.21 -6.27
C PHE A 340 -31.66 17.42 -7.73
N ASP A 341 -32.59 16.61 -8.26
CA ASP A 341 -33.15 16.83 -9.60
C ASP A 341 -33.80 18.24 -9.69
N VAL A 342 -34.43 18.71 -8.61
CA VAL A 342 -34.95 20.08 -8.54
C VAL A 342 -33.83 21.11 -8.40
N LEU A 343 -32.87 20.89 -7.50
CA LEU A 343 -31.80 21.86 -7.21
C LEU A 343 -30.82 22.03 -8.37
N PHE A 344 -30.56 20.95 -9.13
CA PHE A 344 -29.67 20.92 -10.29
C PHE A 344 -30.43 20.98 -11.63
N GLY A 345 -31.74 21.12 -11.60
CA GLY A 345 -32.59 21.24 -12.80
C GLY A 345 -32.27 22.49 -13.64
N ASP A 346 -32.90 22.59 -14.80
CA ASP A 346 -32.74 23.74 -15.70
C ASP A 346 -33.44 24.98 -15.07
N PRO A 347 -32.75 26.13 -14.95
CA PRO A 347 -33.37 27.39 -14.51
C PRO A 347 -34.52 27.87 -15.37
N GLY A 348 -34.62 27.36 -16.60
CA GLY A 348 -35.71 27.68 -17.54
C GLY A 348 -37.00 26.84 -17.37
N GLU A 349 -36.92 25.73 -16.62
CA GLU A 349 -38.09 24.92 -16.33
C GLU A 349 -38.96 25.55 -15.22
N ARG A 350 -40.28 25.39 -15.35
CA ARG A 350 -41.20 25.88 -14.32
C ARG A 350 -40.94 25.16 -13.01
N PRO A 351 -40.78 25.91 -11.91
CA PRO A 351 -40.53 25.32 -10.61
C PRO A 351 -41.63 24.32 -10.24
N VAL A 352 -41.22 23.07 -10.03
CA VAL A 352 -42.09 22.04 -9.45
C VAL A 352 -41.96 22.14 -7.94
N ALA A 353 -43.02 22.61 -7.26
CA ALA A 353 -43.01 22.85 -5.83
C ALA A 353 -42.27 24.14 -5.40
N GLU A 354 -42.12 24.33 -4.08
CA GLU A 354 -41.56 25.55 -3.45
C GLU A 354 -40.05 25.78 -3.70
N LYS A 355 -39.34 24.82 -4.30
CA LYS A 355 -37.89 24.90 -4.57
C LYS A 355 -37.65 25.32 -6.02
N SER A 356 -36.72 26.25 -6.23
CA SER A 356 -36.26 26.69 -7.54
C SER A 356 -34.87 26.14 -7.84
N PRO A 357 -34.51 25.88 -9.10
CA PRO A 357 -33.17 25.47 -9.51
C PRO A 357 -32.12 26.47 -9.03
N LEU A 358 -30.98 25.94 -8.61
CA LEU A 358 -29.85 26.74 -8.14
C LEU A 358 -29.08 27.37 -9.31
N SER A 359 -28.60 28.59 -9.12
CA SER A 359 -27.65 29.23 -10.04
C SER A 359 -26.32 28.46 -10.06
N LEU A 360 -25.47 28.63 -11.10
CA LEU A 360 -24.14 28.02 -11.14
C LEU A 360 -23.32 28.34 -9.88
N SER A 361 -23.33 29.62 -9.45
CA SER A 361 -22.65 30.04 -8.21
C SER A 361 -23.19 29.32 -6.96
N ASP A 362 -24.50 29.05 -6.91
CA ASP A 362 -25.10 28.33 -5.78
C ASP A 362 -24.83 26.84 -5.84
N ARG A 363 -24.77 26.23 -7.04
CA ARG A 363 -24.34 24.83 -7.21
C ARG A 363 -22.88 24.63 -6.78
N CYS A 364 -21.99 25.56 -7.14
CA CYS A 364 -20.60 25.54 -6.69
C CYS A 364 -20.49 25.72 -5.16
N LEU A 365 -21.33 26.60 -4.58
CA LEU A 365 -21.39 26.77 -3.13
C LEU A 365 -21.86 25.50 -2.42
N LEU A 366 -22.90 24.83 -2.94
CA LEU A 366 -23.42 23.57 -2.44
C LEU A 366 -22.38 22.45 -2.47
N LEU A 367 -21.67 22.29 -3.60
CA LEU A 367 -20.59 21.30 -3.75
C LEU A 367 -19.44 21.59 -2.81
N THR A 368 -19.03 22.85 -2.68
CA THR A 368 -17.96 23.24 -1.78
C THR A 368 -18.31 22.94 -0.32
N LEU A 369 -19.54 23.26 0.08
CA LEU A 369 -20.03 22.93 1.42
C LEU A 369 -20.05 21.42 1.65
N ALA A 370 -20.45 20.64 0.64
CA ALA A 370 -20.46 19.18 0.71
C ALA A 370 -19.04 18.61 0.93
N VAL A 371 -18.03 19.19 0.29
CA VAL A 371 -16.62 18.78 0.45
C VAL A 371 -16.12 19.15 1.86
N HIS A 372 -16.38 20.35 2.31
CA HIS A 372 -15.92 20.80 3.64
C HIS A 372 -16.71 20.18 4.79
N ARG A 373 -18.01 19.96 4.61
CA ARG A 373 -19.02 19.56 5.60
C ARG A 373 -19.26 20.62 6.68
N VAL A 374 -18.20 21.11 7.30
CA VAL A 374 -18.21 22.17 8.31
C VAL A 374 -16.98 23.03 8.11
N ALA A 375 -17.17 24.32 7.78
CA ALA A 375 -16.06 25.28 7.66
C ALA A 375 -16.57 26.72 7.83
N PRO A 376 -15.68 27.70 8.11
CA PRO A 376 -16.05 29.10 8.13
C PRO A 376 -16.69 29.57 6.81
N ALA A 377 -17.69 30.44 6.90
CA ALA A 377 -18.40 30.93 5.72
C ALA A 377 -17.48 31.61 4.70
N SER A 378 -16.44 32.30 5.15
CA SER A 378 -15.40 32.89 4.29
C SER A 378 -14.62 31.88 3.50
N VAL A 379 -14.28 30.75 4.11
CA VAL A 379 -13.56 29.64 3.47
C VAL A 379 -14.41 29.00 2.38
N ILE A 380 -15.65 28.66 2.71
CA ILE A 380 -16.60 28.07 1.76
C ILE A 380 -16.87 29.02 0.58
N GLY A 381 -17.01 30.32 0.85
CA GLY A 381 -17.21 31.31 -0.20
C GLY A 381 -16.04 31.46 -1.15
N ALA A 382 -14.80 31.46 -0.63
CA ALA A 382 -13.59 31.54 -1.44
C ALA A 382 -13.38 30.29 -2.31
N ASP A 383 -13.57 29.09 -1.75
CA ASP A 383 -13.40 27.84 -2.48
C ASP A 383 -14.51 27.58 -3.49
N ALA A 384 -15.77 28.02 -3.19
CA ALA A 384 -16.86 27.98 -4.13
C ALA A 384 -16.61 28.88 -5.37
N HIS A 385 -16.03 30.07 -5.14
CA HIS A 385 -15.63 30.93 -6.23
C HIS A 385 -14.50 30.31 -7.09
N ALA A 386 -13.53 29.66 -6.47
CA ALA A 386 -12.47 28.93 -7.18
C ALA A 386 -13.05 27.79 -8.04
N LEU A 387 -14.03 27.03 -7.52
CA LEU A 387 -14.73 26.00 -8.28
C LEU A 387 -15.55 26.60 -9.42
N GLU A 388 -16.30 27.69 -9.19
CA GLU A 388 -17.05 28.41 -10.24
C GLU A 388 -16.13 28.86 -11.37
N ALA A 389 -14.95 29.43 -11.02
CA ALA A 389 -13.95 29.85 -12.00
C ALA A 389 -13.41 28.67 -12.81
N ALA A 390 -13.14 27.53 -12.18
CA ALA A 390 -12.67 26.32 -12.86
C ALA A 390 -13.72 25.79 -13.86
N VAL A 391 -14.98 25.72 -13.46
CA VAL A 391 -16.10 25.27 -14.33
C VAL A 391 -16.29 26.20 -15.52
N VAL A 392 -16.25 27.51 -15.31
CA VAL A 392 -16.40 28.50 -16.40
C VAL A 392 -15.24 28.42 -17.39
N THR A 393 -14.00 28.24 -16.89
CA THR A 393 -12.81 28.14 -17.74
C THR A 393 -12.87 26.91 -18.63
N GLU A 394 -13.27 25.75 -18.10
CA GLU A 394 -13.41 24.51 -18.86
C GLU A 394 -14.52 24.60 -19.92
N SER A 395 -15.58 25.35 -19.64
CA SER A 395 -16.67 25.61 -20.59
C SER A 395 -16.31 26.58 -21.71
N GLY A 396 -15.05 27.01 -21.83
CA GLY A 396 -14.58 27.99 -22.83
C GLY A 396 -15.06 29.41 -22.59
N GLY A 397 -15.60 29.69 -21.42
CA GLY A 397 -15.99 31.04 -20.99
C GLY A 397 -14.79 31.94 -20.71
N PRO A 398 -14.95 33.27 -20.78
CA PRO A 398 -13.90 34.20 -20.38
C PRO A 398 -13.51 33.94 -18.93
N ARG A 399 -12.21 33.80 -18.67
CA ARG A 399 -11.69 33.57 -17.32
C ARG A 399 -12.22 34.65 -16.37
N PRO A 400 -12.96 34.26 -15.30
CA PRO A 400 -13.48 35.25 -14.38
C PRO A 400 -12.33 36.06 -13.80
N VAL A 401 -12.51 37.37 -13.78
CA VAL A 401 -11.56 38.31 -13.17
C VAL A 401 -11.45 37.94 -11.69
N SER A 402 -10.21 37.90 -11.19
CA SER A 402 -9.87 37.59 -9.82
C SER A 402 -10.79 38.33 -8.83
N SER A 403 -11.58 37.61 -8.06
CA SER A 403 -12.55 38.05 -7.05
C SER A 403 -13.66 38.97 -7.54
N PRO A 404 -14.94 38.58 -7.37
CA PRO A 404 -16.04 39.46 -7.73
C PRO A 404 -15.93 40.77 -6.95
N SER A 405 -16.21 41.89 -7.61
CA SER A 405 -16.23 43.18 -6.90
C SER A 405 -17.25 43.18 -5.75
N LEU A 406 -16.99 43.94 -4.69
CA LEU A 406 -17.92 44.06 -3.58
C LEU A 406 -19.34 44.42 -4.05
N GLY A 407 -19.45 45.24 -5.11
CA GLY A 407 -20.74 45.57 -5.72
C GLY A 407 -21.44 44.35 -6.30
N THR A 408 -20.71 43.43 -6.95
CA THR A 408 -21.27 42.20 -7.48
C THR A 408 -21.71 41.26 -6.35
N ILE A 409 -20.95 41.20 -5.26
CA ILE A 409 -21.32 40.40 -4.07
C ILE A 409 -22.57 40.97 -3.42
N PHE A 410 -22.65 42.29 -3.27
CA PHE A 410 -23.80 42.97 -2.68
C PHE A 410 -25.09 42.90 -3.51
N ALA A 411 -24.96 42.75 -4.83
CA ALA A 411 -26.12 42.59 -5.73
C ALA A 411 -26.72 41.16 -5.70
N ARG A 412 -26.00 40.18 -5.13
CA ARG A 412 -26.50 38.80 -4.95
C ARG A 412 -27.37 38.70 -3.68
N ARG A 413 -28.19 37.62 -3.63
CA ARG A 413 -28.87 37.26 -2.39
C ARG A 413 -27.86 37.06 -1.27
N GLY A 414 -28.17 37.49 -0.04
CA GLY A 414 -27.33 37.26 1.12
C GLY A 414 -27.04 35.79 1.36
N LEU A 415 -25.90 35.49 2.02
CA LEU A 415 -25.43 34.11 2.21
C LEU A 415 -26.47 33.23 2.93
N ARG A 416 -27.07 33.70 4.05
CA ARG A 416 -28.06 32.93 4.84
C ARG A 416 -29.25 32.42 4.03
N PRO A 417 -29.96 33.27 3.22
CA PRO A 417 -31.03 32.79 2.36
C PRO A 417 -30.58 31.80 1.26
N ARG A 418 -29.35 31.93 0.78
CA ARG A 418 -28.76 30.98 -0.18
C ARG A 418 -28.53 29.61 0.48
N LEU A 419 -27.95 29.58 1.67
CA LEU A 419 -27.70 28.36 2.44
C LEU A 419 -28.99 27.67 2.86
N ALA A 420 -30.00 28.41 3.30
CA ALA A 420 -31.32 27.85 3.65
C ALA A 420 -31.96 27.11 2.45
N ALA A 421 -31.79 27.63 1.22
CA ALA A 421 -32.26 26.94 0.00
C ALA A 421 -31.53 25.62 -0.27
N MET A 422 -30.37 25.40 0.36
CA MET A 422 -29.51 24.21 0.24
C MET A 422 -29.58 23.29 1.45
N SER A 423 -30.53 23.47 2.35
CA SER A 423 -30.60 22.76 3.64
C SER A 423 -29.33 22.91 4.48
N ALA A 424 -28.81 24.14 4.59
CA ALA A 424 -27.63 24.48 5.33
C ALA A 424 -27.83 25.76 6.18
N GLU A 425 -27.10 25.86 7.27
CA GLU A 425 -27.19 26.99 8.19
C GLU A 425 -25.79 27.48 8.61
N VAL A 426 -25.77 28.71 9.16
CA VAL A 426 -24.57 29.31 9.75
C VAL A 426 -24.74 29.33 11.25
N ASP A 427 -23.82 28.69 11.96
CA ASP A 427 -23.78 28.67 13.42
C ASP A 427 -23.32 30.03 14.00
N PRO A 428 -23.41 30.23 15.31
CA PRO A 428 -22.94 31.45 15.97
C PRO A 428 -21.44 31.73 15.85
N GLN A 429 -20.63 30.70 15.48
CA GLN A 429 -19.19 30.79 15.25
C GLN A 429 -18.82 31.05 13.77
N ASP A 430 -19.80 31.50 12.97
CA ASP A 430 -19.68 31.72 11.51
C ASP A 430 -19.29 30.49 10.72
N ARG A 431 -19.62 29.27 11.21
CA ARG A 431 -19.38 28.01 10.49
C ARG A 431 -20.64 27.56 9.79
N VAL A 432 -20.48 27.12 8.55
CA VAL A 432 -21.60 26.60 7.75
C VAL A 432 -21.63 25.09 7.85
N THR A 433 -22.83 24.54 8.03
CA THR A 433 -23.09 23.11 8.10
C THR A 433 -24.41 22.74 7.46
N PHE A 434 -24.56 21.50 6.99
CA PHE A 434 -25.89 21.01 6.60
C PHE A 434 -26.73 20.65 7.83
N ASP A 435 -28.03 20.87 7.69
CA ASP A 435 -29.04 20.49 8.70
C ASP A 435 -29.45 19.00 8.57
N ARG A 436 -28.96 18.28 7.55
CA ARG A 436 -29.35 16.91 7.20
C ARG A 436 -28.14 15.96 7.18
N PRO A 437 -28.16 14.88 7.95
CA PRO A 437 -27.11 13.88 7.93
C PRO A 437 -27.06 13.15 6.57
N GLY A 438 -25.84 12.84 6.09
CA GLY A 438 -25.63 12.15 4.81
C GLY A 438 -25.86 12.99 3.54
N TYR A 439 -26.34 14.22 3.70
CA TYR A 439 -26.65 15.09 2.57
C TYR A 439 -25.40 15.53 1.79
N ALA A 440 -24.29 15.78 2.49
CA ALA A 440 -23.02 16.16 1.88
C ALA A 440 -22.49 15.12 0.90
N GLU A 441 -22.48 13.85 1.30
CA GLU A 441 -22.06 12.75 0.45
C GLU A 441 -22.98 12.60 -0.76
N ALA A 442 -24.27 12.68 -0.53
CA ALA A 442 -25.27 12.54 -1.59
C ALA A 442 -25.19 13.67 -2.64
N VAL A 443 -24.85 14.91 -2.24
CA VAL A 443 -24.62 16.03 -3.18
C VAL A 443 -23.43 15.72 -4.09
N ILE A 444 -22.31 15.25 -3.53
CA ILE A 444 -21.11 14.93 -4.30
C ILE A 444 -21.39 13.77 -5.27
N ASP A 445 -22.03 12.71 -4.79
CA ASP A 445 -22.40 11.54 -5.59
C ASP A 445 -23.34 11.92 -6.73
N TYR A 446 -24.36 12.74 -6.46
CA TYR A 446 -25.29 13.22 -7.48
C TYR A 446 -24.60 14.04 -8.56
N ALA A 447 -23.74 14.98 -8.17
CA ALA A 447 -23.01 15.81 -9.13
C ALA A 447 -22.06 14.96 -9.99
N TRP A 448 -21.38 13.98 -9.40
CA TRP A 448 -20.50 13.06 -10.09
C TRP A 448 -21.22 12.18 -11.09
N ASP A 449 -22.38 11.62 -10.72
CA ASP A 449 -23.14 10.70 -11.55
C ASP A 449 -23.83 11.40 -12.72
N ASN A 450 -24.40 12.60 -12.49
CA ASN A 450 -25.24 13.28 -13.47
C ASN A 450 -24.48 14.28 -14.35
N PHE A 451 -23.28 14.73 -13.96
CA PHE A 451 -22.47 15.71 -14.72
C PHE A 451 -21.09 15.16 -15.10
N PRO A 452 -20.98 14.20 -16.05
CA PRO A 452 -19.69 13.61 -16.42
C PRO A 452 -18.58 14.63 -16.76
N PRO A 453 -18.85 15.74 -17.48
CA PRO A 453 -17.81 16.75 -17.76
C PRO A 453 -17.27 17.44 -16.51
N LEU A 454 -18.03 17.48 -15.41
CA LEU A 454 -17.60 18.09 -14.15
C LEU A 454 -16.55 17.25 -13.40
N ARG A 455 -16.43 15.97 -13.68
CA ARG A 455 -15.59 15.03 -12.91
C ARG A 455 -14.12 15.45 -12.88
N ASP A 456 -13.56 15.76 -14.04
CA ASP A 456 -12.15 16.13 -14.15
C ASP A 456 -11.89 17.51 -13.52
N VAL A 457 -12.81 18.45 -13.68
CA VAL A 457 -12.75 19.77 -13.02
C VAL A 457 -12.81 19.61 -11.50
N LEU A 458 -13.70 18.76 -11.00
CA LEU A 458 -13.86 18.52 -9.56
C LEU A 458 -12.61 17.88 -8.95
N LEU A 459 -12.03 16.88 -9.63
CA LEU A 459 -10.78 16.25 -9.16
C LEU A 459 -9.64 17.26 -9.14
N ALA A 460 -9.46 18.04 -10.22
CA ALA A 460 -8.42 19.06 -10.30
C ALA A 460 -8.60 20.13 -9.21
N TRP A 461 -9.84 20.63 -9.02
CA TRP A 461 -10.13 21.60 -7.97
C TRP A 461 -9.85 21.06 -6.58
N LEU A 462 -10.25 19.80 -6.27
CA LEU A 462 -9.96 19.16 -4.99
C LEU A 462 -8.45 19.04 -4.72
N VAL A 463 -7.68 18.67 -5.74
CA VAL A 463 -6.22 18.59 -5.62
C VAL A 463 -5.61 19.96 -5.36
N HIS A 464 -6.19 21.05 -5.88
CA HIS A 464 -5.66 22.41 -5.70
C HIS A 464 -6.24 23.17 -4.51
N LEU A 465 -7.12 22.55 -3.70
CA LEU A 465 -7.62 23.18 -2.49
C LEU A 465 -6.47 23.62 -1.58
N PRO A 466 -6.47 24.88 -1.10
CA PRO A 466 -5.37 25.37 -0.27
C PRO A 466 -5.35 24.67 1.10
N ILE A 467 -4.18 24.28 1.57
CA ILE A 467 -3.94 23.81 2.93
C ILE A 467 -3.89 25.05 3.83
N ARG A 468 -4.96 25.31 4.59
CA ARG A 468 -5.10 26.58 5.35
C ARG A 468 -4.56 26.52 6.77
N SER A 469 -4.67 25.38 7.43
CA SER A 469 -4.20 25.24 8.82
C SER A 469 -3.90 23.77 9.13
N ARG A 470 -2.84 23.54 9.91
CA ARG A 470 -2.51 22.21 10.44
C ARG A 470 -3.54 21.73 11.51
N ALA A 471 -4.33 22.66 12.05
CA ALA A 471 -5.35 22.38 13.06
C ALA A 471 -6.70 21.96 12.46
N GLU A 472 -6.97 22.34 11.21
CA GLU A 472 -8.18 21.94 10.49
C GLU A 472 -7.82 20.80 9.53
N ALA A 473 -8.54 19.68 9.63
CA ALA A 473 -8.32 18.55 8.73
C ALA A 473 -8.56 18.98 7.28
N ASP A 474 -7.58 18.72 6.39
CA ASP A 474 -7.72 18.97 4.95
C ASP A 474 -8.94 18.18 4.41
N PRO A 475 -9.95 18.84 3.81
CA PRO A 475 -11.13 18.16 3.29
C PRO A 475 -10.85 17.36 2.02
N ALA A 476 -9.77 17.67 1.29
CA ALA A 476 -9.45 17.08 0.00
C ALA A 476 -9.20 15.55 0.07
N PRO A 477 -8.38 15.02 0.99
CA PRO A 477 -8.15 13.56 1.07
C PRO A 477 -9.45 12.80 1.27
N ARG A 478 -10.30 13.28 2.18
CA ARG A 478 -11.60 12.64 2.47
C ARG A 478 -12.54 12.66 1.28
N ALA A 479 -12.67 13.82 0.60
CA ALA A 479 -13.56 13.94 -0.55
C ALA A 479 -13.07 13.08 -1.73
N LEU A 480 -11.77 13.10 -2.03
CA LEU A 480 -11.16 12.31 -3.08
C LEU A 480 -11.28 10.80 -2.80
N SER A 481 -10.96 10.36 -1.59
CA SER A 481 -11.10 8.95 -1.23
C SER A 481 -12.56 8.48 -1.28
N ALA A 482 -13.51 9.29 -0.77
CA ALA A 482 -14.92 8.97 -0.84
C ALA A 482 -15.41 8.80 -2.29
N LEU A 483 -15.01 9.68 -3.20
CA LEU A 483 -15.31 9.55 -4.64
C LEU A 483 -14.70 8.27 -5.25
N ILE A 484 -13.43 7.99 -4.96
CA ILE A 484 -12.74 6.80 -5.46
C ILE A 484 -13.42 5.53 -4.94
N LEU A 485 -13.72 5.48 -3.66
CA LEU A 485 -14.37 4.35 -3.01
C LEU A 485 -15.79 4.13 -3.53
N ARG A 486 -16.56 5.21 -3.71
CA ARG A 486 -17.94 5.14 -4.23
C ARG A 486 -18.00 4.52 -5.62
N HIS A 487 -17.11 4.94 -6.51
CA HIS A 487 -17.12 4.49 -7.90
C HIS A 487 -16.25 3.27 -8.16
N GLY A 488 -15.36 2.94 -7.19
CA GLY A 488 -14.54 1.71 -7.16
C GLY A 488 -13.69 1.50 -8.40
N LYS A 489 -13.21 2.57 -9.08
CA LYS A 489 -12.40 2.49 -10.29
C LYS A 489 -10.95 2.86 -10.01
N ALA A 490 -10.03 2.01 -10.46
CA ALA A 490 -8.59 2.26 -10.42
C ALA A 490 -8.18 3.54 -11.18
N GLU A 491 -8.88 3.82 -12.29
CA GLU A 491 -8.66 4.99 -13.15
C GLU A 491 -8.73 6.32 -12.36
N HIS A 492 -9.68 6.43 -11.43
CA HIS A 492 -9.82 7.67 -10.64
C HIS A 492 -8.62 7.90 -9.72
N LEU A 493 -8.06 6.83 -9.14
CA LEU A 493 -6.85 6.94 -8.32
C LEU A 493 -5.61 7.26 -9.18
N ASP A 494 -5.51 6.69 -10.39
CA ASP A 494 -4.45 7.05 -11.34
C ASP A 494 -4.56 8.52 -11.80
N LYS A 495 -5.77 9.04 -12.04
CA LYS A 495 -5.97 10.47 -12.35
C LYS A 495 -5.57 11.37 -11.19
N VAL A 496 -5.96 11.04 -9.96
CA VAL A 496 -5.55 11.79 -8.76
C VAL A 496 -4.03 11.77 -8.62
N LYS A 497 -3.37 10.64 -8.89
CA LYS A 497 -1.91 10.53 -8.91
C LYS A 497 -1.29 11.53 -9.89
N ASP A 498 -1.76 11.58 -11.13
CA ASP A 498 -1.21 12.49 -12.14
C ASP A 498 -1.37 13.96 -11.71
N LEU A 499 -2.58 14.34 -11.28
CA LEU A 499 -2.86 15.69 -10.79
C LEU A 499 -2.03 16.08 -9.55
N THR A 500 -1.81 15.15 -8.61
CA THR A 500 -1.03 15.43 -7.39
C THR A 500 0.47 15.54 -7.66
N VAL A 501 1.00 14.79 -8.62
CA VAL A 501 2.39 14.90 -9.07
C VAL A 501 2.60 16.25 -9.75
N ASP A 502 1.71 16.65 -10.65
CA ASP A 502 1.77 17.93 -11.35
C ASP A 502 1.65 19.13 -10.39
N ALA A 503 0.79 19.01 -9.38
CA ALA A 503 0.59 20.01 -8.34
C ALA A 503 1.65 19.98 -7.21
N ASN A 504 2.62 19.05 -7.26
CA ASN A 504 3.62 18.81 -6.19
C ASN A 504 2.97 18.57 -4.81
N ARG A 505 1.87 17.79 -4.76
CA ARG A 505 1.10 17.46 -3.55
C ARG A 505 1.19 15.97 -3.18
N ALA A 506 2.41 15.45 -3.11
CA ALA A 506 2.65 14.03 -2.80
C ALA A 506 1.99 13.56 -1.49
N SER A 507 1.97 14.40 -0.45
CA SER A 507 1.31 14.09 0.83
C SER A 507 -0.20 13.84 0.68
N LEU A 508 -0.88 14.61 -0.18
CA LEU A 508 -2.30 14.39 -0.47
C LEU A 508 -2.53 13.01 -1.09
N LEU A 509 -1.66 12.60 -2.03
CA LEU A 509 -1.75 11.28 -2.64
C LEU A 509 -1.54 10.16 -1.63
N VAL A 510 -0.60 10.34 -0.68
CA VAL A 510 -0.39 9.40 0.45
C VAL A 510 -1.66 9.28 1.29
N ASP A 511 -2.25 10.41 1.70
CA ASP A 511 -3.46 10.43 2.54
C ASP A 511 -4.67 9.77 1.85
N VAL A 512 -4.88 10.06 0.56
CA VAL A 512 -5.94 9.44 -0.24
C VAL A 512 -5.72 7.94 -0.38
N THR A 513 -4.48 7.53 -0.69
CA THR A 513 -4.15 6.12 -0.89
C THR A 513 -4.31 5.32 0.40
N GLU A 514 -3.90 5.86 1.55
CA GLU A 514 -4.09 5.25 2.86
C GLU A 514 -5.57 4.99 3.17
N GLN A 515 -6.45 5.97 2.92
CA GLN A 515 -7.88 5.81 3.10
C GLN A 515 -8.48 4.77 2.15
N VAL A 516 -8.02 4.71 0.91
CA VAL A 516 -8.46 3.71 -0.06
C VAL A 516 -7.96 2.30 0.32
N LEU A 517 -6.76 2.18 0.91
CA LEU A 517 -6.24 0.91 1.42
C LEU A 517 -7.01 0.37 2.64
N ALA A 518 -7.63 1.25 3.42
CA ALA A 518 -8.46 0.85 4.56
C ALA A 518 -9.80 0.22 4.14
N ASP A 519 -10.25 0.44 2.90
CA ASP A 519 -11.47 -0.14 2.36
C ASP A 519 -11.24 -1.58 1.89
N GLU A 520 -12.03 -2.53 2.38
CA GLU A 520 -11.90 -3.96 2.05
C GLU A 520 -12.04 -4.25 0.54
N HIS A 521 -12.84 -3.46 -0.20
CA HIS A 521 -13.14 -3.70 -1.61
C HIS A 521 -12.09 -3.12 -2.55
N MET A 522 -11.54 -1.95 -2.18
CA MET A 522 -10.56 -1.24 -3.01
C MET A 522 -9.11 -1.54 -2.64
N SER A 523 -8.86 -2.11 -1.45
CA SER A 523 -7.52 -2.41 -0.94
C SER A 523 -6.67 -3.18 -1.95
N GLY A 524 -7.18 -4.28 -2.51
CA GLY A 524 -6.44 -5.07 -3.51
C GLY A 524 -6.08 -4.28 -4.77
N THR A 525 -7.00 -3.43 -5.25
CA THR A 525 -6.74 -2.55 -6.40
C THR A 525 -5.69 -1.50 -6.08
N ALA A 526 -5.77 -0.87 -4.91
CA ALA A 526 -4.78 0.11 -4.46
C ALA A 526 -3.38 -0.51 -4.32
N TRP A 527 -3.25 -1.72 -3.76
CA TRP A 527 -1.98 -2.44 -3.68
C TRP A 527 -1.39 -2.75 -5.06
N ARG A 528 -2.21 -3.10 -6.06
CA ARG A 528 -1.74 -3.29 -7.44
C ARG A 528 -1.19 -1.99 -8.05
N LEU A 529 -1.90 -0.87 -7.84
CA LEU A 529 -1.43 0.44 -8.30
C LEU A 529 -0.13 0.84 -7.62
N LEU A 530 0.03 0.62 -6.32
CA LEU A 530 1.29 0.86 -5.62
C LEU A 530 2.45 0.03 -6.20
N THR A 531 2.20 -1.22 -6.64
CA THR A 531 3.20 -2.03 -7.35
C THR A 531 3.62 -1.40 -8.68
N LYS A 532 2.65 -0.84 -9.42
CA LYS A 532 2.90 -0.12 -10.68
C LYS A 532 3.70 1.17 -10.42
N TRP A 533 3.31 1.95 -9.40
CA TRP A 533 3.97 3.21 -9.05
C TRP A 533 5.39 3.02 -8.52
N ALA A 534 5.66 1.93 -7.80
CA ALA A 534 7.02 1.58 -7.36
C ALA A 534 8.01 1.40 -8.51
N LYS A 535 7.53 1.09 -9.72
CA LYS A 535 8.34 0.95 -10.94
C LYS A 535 8.44 2.26 -11.74
N GLN A 536 7.76 3.32 -11.33
CA GLN A 536 7.71 4.62 -12.02
C GLN A 536 8.79 5.59 -11.48
N GLY A 537 8.68 6.87 -11.82
CA GLY A 537 9.66 7.89 -11.45
C GLY A 537 9.82 8.10 -9.92
N LYS A 538 10.90 8.75 -9.53
CA LYS A 538 11.29 9.03 -8.14
C LYS A 538 10.14 9.60 -7.27
N PRO A 539 9.33 10.59 -7.72
CA PRO A 539 8.25 11.13 -6.88
C PRO A 539 7.23 10.07 -6.44
N LEU A 540 6.87 9.15 -7.34
CA LEU A 540 5.90 8.09 -7.03
C LEU A 540 6.50 6.99 -6.17
N ARG A 541 7.79 6.67 -6.34
CA ARG A 541 8.48 5.75 -5.41
C ARG A 541 8.49 6.29 -3.99
N ALA A 542 8.71 7.59 -3.82
CA ALA A 542 8.64 8.24 -2.51
C ALA A 542 7.24 8.14 -1.90
N VAL A 543 6.19 8.38 -2.69
CA VAL A 543 4.80 8.17 -2.25
C VAL A 543 4.55 6.73 -1.80
N VAL A 544 5.00 5.74 -2.59
CA VAL A 544 4.86 4.32 -2.21
C VAL A 544 5.60 4.02 -0.91
N ALA A 545 6.81 4.54 -0.72
CA ALA A 545 7.57 4.39 0.51
C ALA A 545 6.81 4.98 1.72
N ASP A 546 6.26 6.19 1.58
CA ASP A 546 5.50 6.85 2.65
C ASP A 546 4.20 6.13 3.00
N VAL A 547 3.46 5.61 2.01
CA VAL A 547 2.28 4.77 2.24
C VAL A 547 2.68 3.49 2.98
N CYS A 548 3.74 2.81 2.53
CA CYS A 548 4.23 1.60 3.19
C CYS A 548 4.66 1.88 4.63
N ARG A 549 5.35 2.98 4.89
CA ARG A 549 5.74 3.41 6.24
C ARG A 549 4.52 3.53 7.14
N ARG A 550 3.47 4.25 6.72
CA ARG A 550 2.25 4.42 7.51
C ARG A 550 1.56 3.09 7.80
N VAL A 551 1.41 2.24 6.80
CA VAL A 551 0.81 0.91 6.98
C VAL A 551 1.63 0.04 7.95
N LEU A 552 2.96 0.07 7.85
CA LEU A 552 3.84 -0.75 8.70
C LEU A 552 3.89 -0.28 10.15
N THR A 553 3.74 1.03 10.38
CA THR A 553 3.79 1.63 11.73
C THR A 553 2.42 1.77 12.38
N SER A 554 1.32 1.66 11.63
CA SER A 554 -0.04 1.73 12.17
C SER A 554 -0.36 0.51 13.04
N ALA A 555 -0.90 0.75 14.24
CA ALA A 555 -1.38 -0.32 15.14
C ALA A 555 -2.58 -1.06 14.54
N ASP A 556 -3.43 -0.36 13.78
CA ASP A 556 -4.68 -0.89 13.21
C ASP A 556 -4.44 -1.70 11.92
N SER A 557 -3.21 -1.70 11.40
CA SER A 557 -2.89 -2.43 10.17
C SER A 557 -2.97 -3.94 10.36
N THR A 558 -3.71 -4.59 9.45
CA THR A 558 -3.82 -6.04 9.43
C THR A 558 -2.47 -6.70 9.12
N PRO A 559 -2.23 -7.95 9.58
CA PRO A 559 -1.02 -8.70 9.22
C PRO A 559 -0.84 -8.84 7.70
N ARG A 560 -1.95 -8.95 6.95
CA ARG A 560 -1.95 -8.96 5.48
C ARG A 560 -1.41 -7.64 4.91
N ALA A 561 -1.96 -6.51 5.34
CA ALA A 561 -1.52 -5.19 4.86
C ALA A 561 -0.03 -4.95 5.13
N ARG A 562 0.46 -5.35 6.30
CA ARG A 562 1.90 -5.25 6.65
C ARG A 562 2.78 -6.11 5.73
N ARG A 563 2.36 -7.35 5.40
CA ARG A 563 3.10 -8.20 4.45
C ARG A 563 3.14 -7.61 3.06
N LEU A 564 2.01 -7.06 2.59
CA LEU A 564 1.92 -6.38 1.29
C LEU A 564 2.81 -5.13 1.24
N ALA A 565 2.82 -4.33 2.29
CA ALA A 565 3.71 -3.19 2.42
C ALA A 565 5.19 -3.61 2.36
N MET A 566 5.57 -4.70 3.07
CA MET A 566 6.95 -5.24 3.00
C MET A 566 7.31 -5.69 1.59
N THR A 567 6.37 -6.29 0.85
CA THR A 567 6.60 -6.65 -0.56
C THR A 567 6.88 -5.42 -1.44
N ARG A 568 6.19 -4.28 -1.21
CA ARG A 568 6.45 -3.03 -1.95
C ARG A 568 7.77 -2.39 -1.54
N VAL A 569 8.09 -2.40 -0.25
CA VAL A 569 9.40 -1.99 0.27
C VAL A 569 10.53 -2.78 -0.43
N ARG A 570 10.36 -4.10 -0.57
CA ARG A 570 11.29 -4.97 -1.31
C ARG A 570 11.46 -4.55 -2.77
N ASN A 571 10.37 -4.21 -3.45
CA ASN A 571 10.40 -3.74 -4.84
C ASN A 571 11.10 -2.38 -4.99
N LEU A 572 10.93 -1.47 -4.03
CA LEU A 572 11.58 -0.17 -4.03
C LEU A 572 13.11 -0.26 -3.92
N VAL A 573 13.62 -1.20 -3.15
CA VAL A 573 15.07 -1.40 -2.95
C VAL A 573 15.78 -1.93 -4.19
N GLN A 574 15.06 -2.52 -5.15
CA GLN A 574 15.63 -3.00 -6.40
C GLN A 574 16.03 -1.87 -7.36
N THR A 575 15.76 -0.63 -7.01
CA THR A 575 16.13 0.54 -7.82
C THR A 575 17.50 1.08 -7.40
N ASP A 576 18.27 1.62 -8.33
CA ASP A 576 19.58 2.25 -8.08
C ASP A 576 19.48 3.67 -7.46
N ASP A 577 18.27 4.06 -7.01
CA ASP A 577 18.02 5.40 -6.43
C ASP A 577 18.43 5.41 -4.95
N LEU A 578 19.53 6.13 -4.66
CA LEU A 578 20.10 6.22 -3.32
C LEU A 578 19.17 6.90 -2.31
N ASP A 579 18.36 7.87 -2.74
CA ASP A 579 17.44 8.57 -1.83
C ASP A 579 16.27 7.66 -1.44
N ILE A 580 15.73 6.91 -2.40
CA ILE A 580 14.69 5.90 -2.10
C ILE A 580 15.25 4.81 -1.20
N ARG A 581 16.50 4.39 -1.44
CA ARG A 581 17.18 3.41 -0.59
C ARG A 581 17.34 3.92 0.84
N ALA A 582 17.76 5.18 1.03
CA ALA A 582 17.86 5.81 2.35
C ALA A 582 16.49 5.91 3.03
N GLN A 583 15.45 6.30 2.31
CA GLN A 583 14.08 6.36 2.83
C GLN A 583 13.58 4.97 3.25
N VAL A 584 13.88 3.93 2.49
CA VAL A 584 13.53 2.54 2.86
C VAL A 584 14.29 2.10 4.10
N LEU A 585 15.58 2.42 4.21
CA LEU A 585 16.37 2.09 5.42
C LEU A 585 15.78 2.78 6.66
N ASP A 586 15.39 4.04 6.56
CA ASP A 586 14.71 4.77 7.66
C ASP A 586 13.40 4.08 8.10
N ILE A 587 12.61 3.60 7.14
CA ILE A 587 11.39 2.81 7.44
C ILE A 587 11.75 1.53 8.20
N LEU A 588 12.75 0.80 7.72
CA LEU A 588 13.17 -0.46 8.34
C LEU A 588 13.79 -0.24 9.74
N ASP A 589 14.54 0.85 9.94
CA ASP A 589 15.07 1.26 11.24
C ASP A 589 13.94 1.55 12.25
N GLY A 590 12.88 2.23 11.80
CA GLY A 590 11.68 2.44 12.60
C GLY A 590 11.02 1.12 13.04
N LEU A 591 10.95 0.14 12.13
CA LEU A 591 10.42 -1.20 12.45
C LEU A 591 11.34 -2.00 13.40
N ALA A 592 12.64 -1.84 13.25
CA ALA A 592 13.63 -2.51 14.09
C ALA A 592 13.53 -2.06 15.56
N GLY A 593 13.22 -0.78 15.78
CA GLY A 593 13.05 -0.20 17.11
C GLY A 593 11.86 -0.76 17.90
N THR A 594 10.89 -1.38 17.25
CA THR A 594 9.65 -1.88 17.87
C THR A 594 9.65 -3.41 17.94
N THR A 595 9.44 -3.98 19.13
CA THR A 595 9.45 -5.44 19.36
C THR A 595 8.42 -6.17 18.50
N ASP A 596 7.25 -5.59 18.28
CA ASP A 596 6.14 -6.22 17.57
C ASP A 596 6.35 -6.29 16.05
N THR A 597 7.14 -5.36 15.49
CA THR A 597 7.42 -5.31 14.04
C THR A 597 8.76 -5.95 13.66
N ARG A 598 9.68 -6.10 14.61
CA ARG A 598 11.00 -6.72 14.40
C ARG A 598 10.95 -8.11 13.74
N PRO A 599 9.96 -9.00 14.04
CA PRO A 599 9.82 -10.30 13.38
C PRO A 599 9.62 -10.20 11.85
N LEU A 600 9.09 -9.09 11.34
CA LEU A 600 8.97 -8.86 9.89
C LEU A 600 10.36 -8.75 9.23
N LEU A 601 11.28 -8.03 9.88
CA LEU A 601 12.65 -7.85 9.38
C LEU A 601 13.45 -9.16 9.46
N VAL A 602 13.29 -9.91 10.55
CA VAL A 602 13.91 -11.24 10.71
C VAL A 602 13.50 -12.14 9.55
N ARG A 603 12.22 -12.15 9.21
CA ARG A 603 11.72 -12.94 8.07
C ARG A 603 12.34 -12.50 6.73
N GLU A 604 12.55 -11.20 6.52
CA GLU A 604 13.20 -10.71 5.29
C GLU A 604 14.66 -11.15 5.21
N VAL A 605 15.38 -11.14 6.32
CA VAL A 605 16.76 -11.65 6.40
C VAL A 605 16.80 -13.15 6.15
N ASP A 606 15.91 -13.93 6.79
CA ASP A 606 15.81 -15.38 6.58
C ASP A 606 15.49 -15.73 5.12
N ASN A 607 14.55 -15.03 4.51
CA ASN A 607 14.20 -15.23 3.11
C ASN A 607 15.40 -15.01 2.19
N TRP A 608 16.20 -13.97 2.46
CA TRP A 608 17.42 -13.72 1.70
C TRP A 608 18.49 -14.79 1.92
N LEU A 609 18.78 -15.14 3.19
CA LEU A 609 19.87 -16.06 3.52
C LEU A 609 19.57 -17.51 3.15
N VAL A 610 18.29 -17.93 3.21
CA VAL A 610 17.88 -19.32 2.99
C VAL A 610 17.37 -19.55 1.56
N LYS A 611 16.63 -18.60 0.98
CA LYS A 611 15.92 -18.76 -0.29
C LYS A 611 16.61 -18.09 -1.49
N ASP A 612 17.80 -17.51 -1.32
CA ASP A 612 18.52 -16.72 -2.34
C ASP A 612 17.63 -15.64 -3.00
N TRP A 613 16.75 -15.05 -2.24
CA TRP A 613 15.88 -13.95 -2.69
C TRP A 613 16.72 -12.69 -2.96
N PRO A 614 16.19 -11.65 -3.71
CA PRO A 614 16.99 -10.48 -4.05
C PRO A 614 17.75 -9.93 -2.84
N PRO A 615 19.09 -9.89 -2.89
CA PRO A 615 19.90 -9.66 -1.70
C PRO A 615 19.72 -8.26 -1.09
N SER A 616 19.26 -7.27 -1.88
CA SER A 616 19.18 -5.87 -1.46
C SER A 616 18.22 -5.62 -0.28
N ALA A 617 17.02 -6.22 -0.30
CA ALA A 617 16.04 -6.01 0.79
C ALA A 617 16.48 -6.69 2.10
N GLY A 618 17.01 -7.91 2.00
CA GLY A 618 17.52 -8.64 3.16
C GLY A 618 18.73 -7.94 3.79
N ARG A 619 19.64 -7.37 2.96
CA ARG A 619 20.79 -6.59 3.48
C ARG A 619 20.31 -5.33 4.22
N LEU A 620 19.36 -4.57 3.68
CA LEU A 620 18.81 -3.41 4.38
C LEU A 620 18.07 -3.79 5.66
N ALA A 621 17.33 -4.91 5.64
CA ALA A 621 16.68 -5.42 6.85
C ALA A 621 17.72 -5.84 7.92
N LEU A 622 18.83 -6.47 7.52
CA LEU A 622 19.93 -6.79 8.43
C LEU A 622 20.60 -5.52 8.96
N LEU A 623 20.86 -4.51 8.11
CA LEU A 623 21.34 -3.20 8.55
C LEU A 623 20.41 -2.58 9.58
N ALA A 624 19.11 -2.57 9.34
CA ALA A 624 18.13 -2.05 10.29
C ALA A 624 18.17 -2.80 11.62
N LEU A 625 18.28 -4.12 11.60
CA LEU A 625 18.43 -4.91 12.84
C LEU A 625 19.75 -4.64 13.57
N MET A 626 20.81 -4.18 12.87
CA MET A 626 22.05 -3.73 13.51
C MET A 626 21.85 -2.49 14.38
N SER A 627 20.81 -1.68 14.18
CA SER A 627 20.49 -0.55 15.07
C SER A 627 19.90 -0.98 16.42
N CYS A 628 19.42 -2.23 16.54
CA CYS A 628 18.83 -2.74 17.77
C CYS A 628 19.87 -3.05 18.82
N THR A 629 19.68 -2.51 20.01
CA THR A 629 20.55 -2.75 21.15
C THR A 629 19.76 -3.35 22.32
N ASP A 630 20.34 -4.37 22.96
CA ASP A 630 19.94 -4.83 24.27
C ASP A 630 20.83 -4.19 25.36
N ALA A 631 20.49 -4.37 26.62
CA ALA A 631 21.15 -3.71 27.73
C ALA A 631 22.71 -3.88 27.74
N ARG A 632 23.22 -5.02 27.28
CA ARG A 632 24.67 -5.32 27.31
C ARG A 632 25.31 -5.51 25.94
N LEU A 633 24.57 -6.03 24.93
CA LEU A 633 25.12 -6.35 23.61
C LEU A 633 24.19 -5.84 22.50
N PRO A 634 24.69 -5.63 21.27
CA PRO A 634 23.82 -5.50 20.12
C PRO A 634 22.87 -6.69 20.04
N TRP A 635 21.59 -6.45 19.79
CA TRP A 635 20.56 -7.51 19.81
C TRP A 635 20.91 -8.70 18.92
N LEU A 636 21.48 -8.45 17.73
CA LEU A 636 21.93 -9.50 16.79
C LEU A 636 23.05 -10.38 17.36
N LEU A 637 23.84 -9.89 18.30
CA LEU A 637 24.97 -10.59 18.92
C LEU A 637 24.63 -11.15 20.31
N GLY A 638 23.42 -10.91 20.79
CA GLY A 638 22.94 -11.39 22.09
C GLY A 638 22.46 -12.85 22.04
N ALA A 639 22.17 -13.40 23.24
CA ALA A 639 21.62 -14.76 23.38
C ALA A 639 20.23 -14.93 22.73
N ASN A 640 19.50 -13.85 22.56
CA ASN A 640 18.16 -13.82 21.94
C ASN A 640 18.19 -13.55 20.43
N SER A 641 19.37 -13.62 19.79
CA SER A 641 19.47 -13.49 18.34
C SER A 641 18.68 -14.61 17.66
N PRO A 642 17.81 -14.28 16.66
CA PRO A 642 17.07 -15.28 15.93
C PRO A 642 17.92 -16.01 14.88
N PHE A 643 19.18 -15.56 14.65
CA PHE A 643 20.07 -16.10 13.64
C PHE A 643 21.17 -16.97 14.27
N GLU A 644 21.47 -18.07 13.59
CA GLU A 644 22.68 -18.85 13.91
C GLU A 644 23.96 -18.06 13.55
N ASP A 645 25.06 -18.33 14.25
CA ASP A 645 26.34 -17.65 14.01
C ASP A 645 26.82 -17.76 12.55
N THR A 646 26.52 -18.87 11.90
CA THR A 646 26.84 -19.10 10.47
C THR A 646 26.02 -18.23 9.53
N GLN A 647 24.73 -18.06 9.81
CA GLN A 647 23.81 -17.20 9.05
C GLN A 647 24.19 -15.73 9.24
N LEU A 648 24.39 -15.30 10.49
CA LEU A 648 24.79 -13.93 10.80
C LEU A 648 26.13 -13.58 10.14
N ARG A 649 27.12 -14.49 10.21
CA ARG A 649 28.41 -14.32 9.54
C ARG A 649 28.25 -14.13 8.04
N ARG A 650 27.47 -14.98 7.37
CA ARG A 650 27.20 -14.86 5.93
C ARG A 650 26.54 -13.52 5.60
N GLY A 651 25.54 -13.12 6.36
CA GLY A 651 24.85 -11.82 6.16
C GLY A 651 25.79 -10.63 6.30
N LEU A 652 26.62 -10.60 7.36
CA LEU A 652 27.62 -9.55 7.58
C LEU A 652 28.70 -9.57 6.50
N GLN A 653 29.14 -10.76 6.03
CA GLN A 653 30.08 -10.88 4.91
C GLN A 653 29.56 -10.23 3.64
N ASP A 654 28.27 -10.43 3.33
CA ASP A 654 27.63 -9.84 2.15
C ASP A 654 27.44 -8.34 2.30
N LEU A 655 27.16 -7.85 3.51
CA LEU A 655 27.07 -6.40 3.80
C LEU A 655 28.40 -5.70 3.60
N PHE A 656 29.47 -6.19 4.22
CA PHE A 656 30.81 -5.58 4.13
C PHE A 656 31.44 -5.74 2.73
N GLY A 657 31.01 -6.75 1.98
CA GLY A 657 31.45 -6.96 0.59
C GLY A 657 30.69 -6.14 -0.46
N ASN A 658 29.60 -5.47 -0.09
CA ASN A 658 28.77 -4.72 -1.01
C ASN A 658 29.04 -3.21 -0.87
N LEU A 659 29.51 -2.57 -1.95
CA LEU A 659 29.90 -1.16 -1.95
C LEU A 659 28.77 -0.21 -1.54
N ALA A 660 27.50 -0.54 -1.85
CA ALA A 660 26.36 0.30 -1.52
C ALA A 660 25.95 0.23 -0.03
N ASP A 661 26.33 -0.85 0.66
CA ASP A 661 25.89 -1.14 2.03
C ASP A 661 27.02 -1.07 3.04
N SER A 662 28.30 -1.19 2.57
CA SER A 662 29.47 -1.33 3.44
C SER A 662 29.69 -0.13 4.34
N ALA A 663 29.51 1.09 3.84
CA ALA A 663 29.70 2.32 4.63
C ALA A 663 28.73 2.38 5.82
N GLU A 664 27.46 2.04 5.61
CA GLU A 664 26.46 1.98 6.69
C GLU A 664 26.74 0.84 7.66
N ALA A 665 27.14 -0.34 7.16
CA ALA A 665 27.54 -1.47 8.01
C ALA A 665 28.76 -1.12 8.90
N VAL A 666 29.75 -0.41 8.35
CA VAL A 666 30.90 0.12 9.08
C VAL A 666 30.46 1.12 10.15
N ALA A 667 29.58 2.07 9.81
CA ALA A 667 29.08 3.06 10.75
C ALA A 667 28.35 2.40 11.94
N ARG A 668 27.48 1.43 11.68
CA ARG A 668 26.74 0.70 12.73
C ARG A 668 27.64 -0.19 13.58
N THR A 669 28.60 -0.87 12.97
CA THR A 669 29.60 -1.66 13.71
C THR A 669 30.49 -0.79 14.59
N THR A 670 30.90 0.38 14.07
CA THR A 670 31.65 1.38 14.85
C THR A 670 30.82 1.84 16.06
N ALA A 671 29.55 2.13 15.86
CA ALA A 671 28.64 2.50 16.94
C ALA A 671 28.52 1.39 18.00
N TRP A 672 28.47 0.11 17.60
CA TRP A 672 28.46 -1.02 18.52
C TRP A 672 29.71 -1.06 19.42
N LEU A 673 30.91 -0.96 18.83
CA LEU A 673 32.17 -1.01 19.56
C LEU A 673 32.34 0.23 20.42
N ARG A 674 32.01 1.42 19.95
CA ARG A 674 32.06 2.65 20.75
C ARG A 674 31.14 2.60 21.97
N ALA A 675 29.90 2.12 21.77
CA ALA A 675 28.94 2.01 22.86
C ALA A 675 29.35 0.99 23.92
N ARG A 676 30.26 0.08 23.60
CA ARG A 676 30.78 -0.96 24.50
C ARG A 676 32.22 -0.72 24.93
N ALA A 677 32.83 0.39 24.53
CA ALA A 677 34.22 0.71 24.90
C ALA A 677 34.47 0.75 26.43
N ALA A 678 33.45 1.07 27.23
CA ALA A 678 33.56 1.04 28.69
C ALA A 678 33.51 -0.38 29.32
N ASP A 679 33.09 -1.42 28.56
CA ASP A 679 33.02 -2.83 28.99
C ASP A 679 33.92 -3.69 28.08
N PRO A 680 35.17 -3.97 28.46
CA PRO A 680 36.11 -4.71 27.62
C PRO A 680 35.62 -6.10 27.22
N ALA A 681 34.90 -6.78 28.10
CA ALA A 681 34.36 -8.12 27.81
C ALA A 681 33.26 -8.05 26.73
N ALA A 682 32.40 -7.04 26.80
CA ALA A 682 31.38 -6.81 25.76
C ALA A 682 32.00 -6.36 24.43
N ALA A 683 33.02 -5.50 24.47
CA ALA A 683 33.76 -5.08 23.29
C ALA A 683 34.46 -6.26 22.60
N ASP A 684 35.07 -7.16 23.38
CA ASP A 684 35.72 -8.38 22.87
C ASP A 684 34.73 -9.35 22.21
N ILE A 685 33.54 -9.55 22.81
CA ILE A 685 32.48 -10.37 22.23
C ILE A 685 32.05 -9.78 20.87
N VAL A 686 31.85 -8.45 20.79
CA VAL A 686 31.46 -7.79 19.53
C VAL A 686 32.55 -7.95 18.47
N ALA A 687 33.83 -7.66 18.85
CA ALA A 687 34.95 -7.81 17.93
C ALA A 687 35.12 -9.26 17.47
N GLY A 688 35.03 -10.23 18.38
CA GLY A 688 35.16 -11.65 18.08
C GLY A 688 34.08 -12.21 17.16
N ARG A 689 32.84 -11.72 17.28
CA ARG A 689 31.72 -12.14 16.40
C ARG A 689 31.71 -11.45 15.03
N VAL A 690 32.20 -10.21 14.96
CA VAL A 690 32.25 -9.45 13.68
C VAL A 690 33.49 -9.80 12.86
N ALA A 691 34.65 -9.97 13.48
CA ALA A 691 35.93 -10.19 12.81
C ALA A 691 35.92 -11.32 11.75
N PRO A 692 35.30 -12.51 11.98
CA PRO A 692 35.23 -13.55 10.96
C PRO A 692 34.49 -13.12 9.69
N SER A 693 33.61 -12.12 9.79
CA SER A 693 32.85 -11.58 8.66
C SER A 693 33.64 -10.57 7.83
N LEU A 694 34.71 -10.03 8.36
CA LEU A 694 35.58 -9.04 7.72
C LEU A 694 36.74 -9.68 6.94
N ARG A 695 36.97 -10.98 7.11
CA ARG A 695 38.05 -11.68 6.41
C ARG A 695 37.77 -11.84 4.93
N GLY A 696 38.80 -11.60 4.07
CA GLY A 696 38.73 -11.74 2.63
C GLY A 696 38.97 -10.42 1.88
N ARG A 697 39.60 -10.51 0.70
CA ARG A 697 40.07 -9.34 -0.08
C ARG A 697 38.94 -8.40 -0.50
N SER A 698 37.76 -8.91 -0.80
CA SER A 698 36.59 -8.13 -1.20
C SER A 698 36.11 -7.16 -0.10
N ARG A 699 36.49 -7.40 1.16
CA ARG A 699 36.06 -6.62 2.35
C ARG A 699 37.15 -5.68 2.88
N ALA A 700 38.32 -5.68 2.23
CA ALA A 700 39.44 -4.84 2.63
C ALA A 700 39.10 -3.36 2.80
N PRO A 701 38.34 -2.71 1.90
CA PRO A 701 37.95 -1.31 2.09
C PRO A 701 37.16 -1.08 3.39
N ALA A 702 36.20 -1.97 3.71
CA ALA A 702 35.40 -1.89 4.94
C ALA A 702 36.27 -2.06 6.18
N VAL A 703 37.27 -2.97 6.14
CA VAL A 703 38.21 -3.16 7.26
C VAL A 703 39.01 -1.89 7.53
N VAL A 704 39.58 -1.29 6.48
CA VAL A 704 40.36 -0.04 6.61
C VAL A 704 39.52 1.08 7.19
N GLU A 705 38.32 1.28 6.66
CA GLU A 705 37.40 2.31 7.12
C GLU A 705 37.00 2.09 8.58
N LEU A 706 36.71 0.85 8.97
CA LEU A 706 36.33 0.50 10.34
C LEU A 706 37.49 0.71 11.34
N LEU A 707 38.71 0.28 10.98
CA LEU A 707 39.87 0.50 11.82
C LEU A 707 40.18 1.99 11.97
N GLN A 708 40.09 2.78 10.90
CA GLN A 708 40.25 4.23 10.97
C GLN A 708 39.18 4.87 11.88
N ALA A 709 37.91 4.47 11.74
CA ALA A 709 36.82 4.98 12.56
C ALA A 709 36.98 4.67 14.05
N LEU A 710 37.63 3.55 14.39
CA LEU A 710 37.83 3.09 15.78
C LEU A 710 39.16 3.57 16.39
N ARG A 711 40.03 4.22 15.63
CA ARG A 711 41.37 4.59 16.09
C ARG A 711 41.38 5.48 17.33
N GLU A 712 40.40 6.33 17.51
CA GLU A 712 40.26 7.24 18.65
C GLU A 712 39.48 6.64 19.82
N THR A 713 38.94 5.42 19.68
CA THR A 713 38.14 4.76 20.71
C THR A 713 39.08 3.97 21.64
N VAL A 714 39.28 4.49 22.85
CA VAL A 714 40.17 3.89 23.86
C VAL A 714 39.35 3.04 24.82
N LEU A 715 39.87 1.84 25.14
CA LEU A 715 39.29 0.91 26.11
C LEU A 715 39.85 1.22 27.52
N PRO A 716 39.24 0.72 28.63
CA PRO A 716 39.66 1.01 29.98
C PRO A 716 41.07 0.54 30.33
N ASP A 717 41.61 -0.44 29.61
CA ASP A 717 42.99 -0.93 29.74
C ASP A 717 44.03 -0.07 28.99
N GLY A 718 43.59 0.99 28.32
CA GLY A 718 44.44 1.89 27.53
C GLY A 718 44.66 1.42 26.08
N SER A 719 44.23 0.21 25.70
CA SER A 719 44.28 -0.28 24.31
C SER A 719 43.24 0.42 23.44
N ARG A 720 43.39 0.34 22.12
CA ARG A 720 42.40 0.92 21.18
C ARG A 720 41.45 -0.16 20.70
N ALA A 721 40.19 0.22 20.47
CA ALA A 721 39.21 -0.67 19.88
C ALA A 721 39.58 -1.14 18.45
N SER A 722 40.37 -0.33 17.73
CA SER A 722 40.98 -0.73 16.45
C SER A 722 41.93 -1.89 16.60
N ASP A 723 42.79 -1.88 17.65
CA ASP A 723 43.80 -2.91 17.86
C ASP A 723 43.17 -4.23 18.30
N LEU A 724 42.16 -4.17 19.20
CA LEU A 724 41.34 -5.31 19.57
C LEU A 724 40.67 -5.96 18.35
N LEU A 725 40.07 -5.17 17.46
CA LEU A 725 39.43 -5.69 16.24
C LEU A 725 40.45 -6.30 15.28
N PHE A 726 41.60 -5.64 15.10
CA PHE A 726 42.65 -6.10 14.22
C PHE A 726 43.22 -7.47 14.67
N GLU A 727 43.50 -7.64 15.97
CA GLU A 727 43.94 -8.91 16.55
C GLU A 727 42.95 -10.05 16.29
N ARG A 728 41.63 -9.75 16.29
CA ARG A 728 40.60 -10.75 16.00
C ARG A 728 40.46 -11.05 14.51
N ILE A 729 40.76 -10.10 13.59
CA ILE A 729 40.75 -10.32 12.14
C ILE A 729 41.97 -11.15 11.70
N ALA A 730 43.15 -10.82 12.19
CA ALA A 730 44.44 -11.42 11.78
C ALA A 730 45.22 -11.97 13.00
N PRO A 731 44.72 -13.07 13.61
CA PRO A 731 45.35 -13.62 14.82
C PRO A 731 46.81 -14.10 14.61
N GLU A 732 47.16 -14.49 13.37
CA GLU A 732 48.53 -14.91 13.04
C GLU A 732 49.51 -13.74 12.91
N ALA A 733 49.03 -12.56 12.44
CA ALA A 733 49.83 -11.36 12.33
C ALA A 733 50.11 -10.70 13.69
N ALA A 734 49.18 -10.80 14.64
CA ALA A 734 49.34 -10.26 16.00
C ALA A 734 50.35 -11.06 16.83
N SER A 735 50.69 -12.27 16.45
CA SER A 735 51.68 -13.13 17.14
C SER A 735 53.12 -12.88 16.67
N ASP A 736 53.32 -12.01 15.67
CA ASP A 736 54.66 -11.70 15.16
C ASP A 736 55.21 -10.42 15.85
N PRO A 737 56.18 -10.55 16.76
CA PRO A 737 56.72 -9.40 17.53
C PRO A 737 57.43 -8.35 16.66
N SER A 738 57.70 -8.64 15.38
CA SER A 738 58.31 -7.69 14.47
C SER A 738 57.35 -6.61 13.96
N LEU A 739 56.03 -6.79 14.10
CA LEU A 739 54.98 -5.86 13.63
C LEU A 739 54.44 -4.95 14.75
N SER A 740 54.73 -5.25 16.03
CA SER A 740 54.23 -4.45 17.18
C SER A 740 54.92 -3.09 17.39
N ASN A 741 55.98 -2.79 16.62
CA ASN A 741 56.78 -1.56 16.76
C ASN A 741 56.71 -0.65 15.49
N ARG A 742 55.80 -0.88 14.60
CA ARG A 742 55.50 0.04 13.46
C ARG A 742 54.09 0.60 13.61
#